data_f3fc70841b694f2225c324a1481b502b
#
_entry.id   f3fc70841b694f2225c324a1481b502b
#
_cell.length_a   1.000
_cell.length_b   1.000
_cell.length_c   1.000
_cell.angle_alpha   90.00
_cell.angle_beta   90.00
_cell.angle_gamma   90.00
#
_symmetry.space_group_name_H-M   'P 1'
#
loop_
_entity.id
_entity.type
_entity.pdbx_description
1 polymer ?
#
loop_
_entity_poly.entity_id
_entity_poly.type
_entity_poly.pdbx_seq_one_letter_code
_entity_poly.pdbx_strand_id
1 'polypeptide(L)'
;MKKITVLLTILFIGLGLRAQVVDSAQLLIKYVPKLANSNKINQQAVLNDTVVSEQMEFNYVIAPNKPDLDFAPGDMQVGKLNPEVKERYYRNYIKVGFGYPITPLAELSMHNCQNPKYSYGLNFHHFSSWAEPIGKVQKKFAYAPTSDTRLNLFFNRIFKNHTLYSSVGYNHELANLYGYSKDWVLPEIYPNPDLYYSKEYRDSIKNNFNHLGVEIGLRSNYTAEEKRLKEDVRVNYDFIHTYWKNIEHGVGLKGMLAYDAKFLKISGFQHYQVDLGIDYFNNVWNDSVPMGTDGSLLRRRADNSFMFELKPTMSFSIREYHLTLGIGVPILSQFNKTQCPVYPVAEVQMGLIRGILNLYVGVDGRSSYTSLKDLLYENPYVKPNIDTLRFTKSQISLFGGVKGKITDKMNYHVSARYSYRRDLPFFMLDTASLLKNQFDVVYATKGTELDVNANLSWEAINHLYLSLNARYHDFFFLDDYDWFESNAITGGKPLYIPRWEIGFEGKYIWQSRYIFTANAKVGFNRWALVPTVSPVYYTDESGTEVPLLDENGNPVKGIAYNVENDIHRNPDGEKSSVKPVLNFGVGFEYLITKQFTAFANINNIGCQYATNYYGFNNFGINVIVGVTYSFGNEAIKPLRKKTSATPKY
;
A
#
# COMPACT_ATOMS: atom_id res chain seq x y z
N MET A 1 37.95 17.41 -13.51
CA MET A 1 36.64 16.97 -14.00
C MET A 1 36.50 15.46 -14.04
N LYS A 2 37.38 14.67 -14.70
CA LYS A 2 37.28 13.22 -14.73
C LYS A 2 37.17 12.49 -13.37
N LYS A 3 37.84 13.00 -12.30
CA LYS A 3 37.76 12.41 -10.95
C LYS A 3 36.42 12.68 -10.24
N ILE A 4 35.77 13.79 -10.54
CA ILE A 4 34.44 14.15 -9.98
C ILE A 4 33.35 13.32 -10.68
N THR A 5 33.48 13.07 -11.97
CA THR A 5 32.56 12.22 -12.73
C THR A 5 32.63 10.77 -12.25
N VAL A 6 33.83 10.26 -11.99
CA VAL A 6 34.02 8.93 -11.43
C VAL A 6 33.48 8.83 -10.01
N LEU A 7 33.65 9.87 -9.17
CA LEU A 7 33.09 9.91 -7.82
C LEU A 7 31.56 9.95 -7.82
N LEU A 8 30.97 10.75 -8.73
CA LEU A 8 29.52 10.79 -8.94
C LEU A 8 28.99 9.46 -9.49
N THR A 9 29.71 8.81 -10.39
CA THR A 9 29.32 7.51 -10.93
C THR A 9 29.40 6.42 -9.85
N ILE A 10 30.43 6.46 -9.01
CA ILE A 10 30.57 5.54 -7.86
C ILE A 10 29.49 5.84 -6.80
N LEU A 11 29.15 7.11 -6.58
CA LEU A 11 28.05 7.51 -5.70
C LEU A 11 26.70 7.01 -6.23
N PHE A 12 26.47 7.04 -7.54
CA PHE A 12 25.26 6.50 -8.17
C PHE A 12 25.22 4.97 -8.21
N ILE A 13 26.35 4.30 -8.32
CA ILE A 13 26.44 2.85 -8.34
C ILE A 13 26.47 2.26 -6.91
N GLY A 14 26.98 3.01 -5.94
CA GLY A 14 27.10 2.57 -4.54
C GLY A 14 25.88 2.81 -3.67
N LEU A 15 24.92 3.59 -4.15
CA LEU A 15 23.74 3.96 -3.42
C LEU A 15 22.53 3.16 -3.90
N GLY A 16 22.41 1.96 -3.42
CA GLY A 16 21.17 1.20 -3.53
C GLY A 16 20.14 1.73 -2.51
N LEU A 17 19.08 2.37 -2.96
CA LEU A 17 18.30 3.36 -2.20
C LEU A 17 16.82 3.00 -2.12
N ARG A 18 16.14 3.45 -1.08
CA ARG A 18 14.71 3.25 -0.90
C ARG A 18 13.91 4.52 -0.84
N ALA A 19 12.84 4.54 -1.57
CA ALA A 19 11.80 5.53 -1.38
C ALA A 19 10.84 5.11 -0.27
N GLN A 20 10.37 6.08 0.45
CA GLN A 20 9.24 5.92 1.33
C GLN A 20 8.11 5.24 0.57
N VAL A 21 7.58 4.15 1.08
CA VAL A 21 6.28 3.64 0.68
C VAL A 21 5.28 4.71 1.12
N VAL A 22 5.10 5.72 0.30
CA VAL A 22 3.79 6.33 0.24
C VAL A 22 2.91 5.16 -0.12
N ASP A 23 1.86 4.90 0.64
CA ASP A 23 0.90 3.85 0.40
C ASP A 23 0.43 3.79 -1.06
N SER A 24 1.35 3.41 -1.95
CA SER A 24 1.04 3.07 -3.33
C SER A 24 0.27 1.74 -3.39
N ALA A 25 0.32 0.94 -2.33
CA ALA A 25 -0.57 -0.19 -2.16
C ALA A 25 -2.04 0.23 -1.95
N GLN A 26 -2.30 1.45 -1.50
CA GLN A 26 -3.67 1.98 -1.48
C GLN A 26 -4.09 2.58 -2.82
N LEU A 27 -3.16 2.81 -3.72
CA LEU A 27 -3.41 3.09 -5.14
C LEU A 27 -3.61 1.80 -5.97
N LEU A 28 -3.38 0.63 -5.43
CA LEU A 28 -4.09 -0.57 -5.84
C LEU A 28 -5.55 -0.43 -5.38
N ILE A 29 -6.04 0.69 -5.80
CA ILE A 29 -7.31 0.97 -6.36
C ILE A 29 -8.40 0.22 -5.63
N LYS A 30 -8.81 0.83 -4.66
CA LYS A 30 -10.22 1.14 -4.79
C LYS A 30 -10.37 1.87 -6.14
N TYR A 31 -10.67 1.10 -7.19
CA TYR A 31 -11.42 1.62 -8.29
C TYR A 31 -12.73 2.09 -7.67
N VAL A 32 -12.70 3.29 -7.17
CA VAL A 32 -13.90 4.08 -7.04
C VAL A 32 -14.17 4.43 -8.49
N PRO A 33 -15.22 3.87 -9.14
CA PRO A 33 -15.65 4.40 -10.41
C PRO A 33 -15.97 5.84 -10.08
N LYS A 34 -15.03 6.73 -10.28
CA LYS A 34 -15.37 8.09 -10.52
C LYS A 34 -16.11 7.97 -11.84
N LEU A 35 -17.42 7.89 -11.75
CA LEU A 35 -18.27 8.47 -12.76
C LEU A 35 -17.89 9.94 -12.75
N ALA A 36 -16.67 10.20 -13.08
CA ALA A 36 -16.32 11.44 -13.61
C ALA A 36 -17.28 11.52 -14.79
N ASN A 37 -18.21 12.40 -14.70
CA ASN A 37 -18.59 13.07 -15.90
C ASN A 37 -17.26 13.55 -16.43
N SER A 38 -16.68 12.67 -17.19
CA SER A 38 -15.29 12.70 -17.56
C SER A 38 -14.97 13.82 -18.50
N ASN A 39 -15.92 14.71 -18.70
CA ASN A 39 -15.88 15.73 -19.71
C ASN A 39 -15.26 17.02 -19.23
N LYS A 40 -14.98 17.12 -17.97
CA LYS A 40 -14.03 18.07 -17.47
C LYS A 40 -13.02 17.27 -16.66
N ILE A 41 -12.04 16.83 -17.35
CA ILE A 41 -10.76 17.38 -16.94
C ILE A 41 -11.02 18.88 -16.80
N ASN A 42 -11.27 19.32 -15.56
CA ASN A 42 -10.91 20.65 -15.21
C ASN A 42 -9.38 20.68 -15.24
N GLN A 43 -8.85 20.62 -16.43
CA GLN A 43 -7.89 21.59 -16.76
C GLN A 43 -8.69 22.90 -16.71
N GLN A 44 -9.00 23.38 -15.52
CA GLN A 44 -8.67 24.75 -15.31
C GLN A 44 -7.27 24.77 -15.89
N ALA A 45 -7.15 25.36 -17.07
CA ALA A 45 -5.94 26.04 -17.36
C ALA A 45 -5.59 26.67 -16.03
N VAL A 46 -4.64 26.08 -15.29
CA VAL A 46 -3.86 26.87 -14.42
C VAL A 46 -3.28 27.81 -15.43
N LEU A 47 -3.97 28.90 -15.64
CA LEU A 47 -3.35 30.13 -16.00
C LEU A 47 -2.28 30.24 -14.93
N ASN A 48 -1.14 29.63 -15.20
CA ASN A 48 0.09 30.17 -14.74
C ASN A 48 0.17 31.51 -15.43
N ASP A 49 -0.59 32.43 -14.93
CA ASP A 49 -0.36 33.83 -15.06
C ASP A 49 0.85 34.18 -14.18
N THR A 50 1.91 33.44 -14.37
CA THR A 50 3.23 33.98 -14.34
C THR A 50 3.40 34.58 -15.73
N VAL A 51 2.76 35.69 -15.98
CA VAL A 51 3.36 36.69 -16.81
C VAL A 51 4.76 36.84 -16.25
N VAL A 52 5.72 36.16 -16.88
CA VAL A 52 7.11 36.55 -16.79
C VAL A 52 7.08 37.93 -17.38
N SER A 53 7.01 38.92 -16.51
CA SER A 53 7.34 40.28 -16.86
C SER A 53 8.81 40.19 -17.29
N GLU A 54 9.05 39.95 -18.57
CA GLU A 54 10.30 40.40 -19.16
C GLU A 54 10.33 41.88 -18.88
N GLN A 55 11.17 42.27 -17.97
CA GLN A 55 11.59 43.66 -17.84
C GLN A 55 12.39 43.96 -19.11
N MET A 56 11.63 44.30 -20.19
CA MET A 56 12.24 45.02 -21.28
C MET A 56 12.59 46.40 -20.74
N GLU A 57 13.85 46.64 -20.52
CA GLU A 57 14.35 48.00 -20.35
C GLU A 57 14.22 48.70 -21.69
N PHE A 58 13.13 49.43 -21.87
CA PHE A 58 12.98 50.33 -22.98
C PHE A 58 13.60 51.68 -22.59
N ASN A 59 14.73 52.03 -23.24
CA ASN A 59 15.25 53.38 -23.21
C ASN A 59 14.31 54.28 -24.02
N TYR A 60 13.35 54.89 -23.33
CA TYR A 60 12.46 55.88 -23.95
C TYR A 60 13.16 57.23 -24.01
N VAL A 61 13.46 57.69 -25.21
CA VAL A 61 13.70 59.12 -25.44
C VAL A 61 12.34 59.80 -25.46
N ILE A 62 11.98 60.45 -24.36
CA ILE A 62 10.69 61.17 -24.26
C ILE A 62 10.83 62.45 -25.08
N ALA A 63 10.32 62.44 -26.29
CA ALA A 63 10.02 63.69 -27.01
C ALA A 63 8.70 64.25 -26.50
N PRO A 64 8.62 65.50 -26.03
CA PRO A 64 7.38 66.05 -25.52
C PRO A 64 6.51 66.53 -26.69
N ASN A 65 5.79 65.63 -27.33
CA ASN A 65 4.68 65.99 -28.20
C ASN A 65 3.41 65.54 -27.49
N LYS A 66 2.66 66.53 -26.99
CA LYS A 66 1.26 66.36 -26.57
C LYS A 66 0.37 66.42 -27.81
N PRO A 67 -0.19 65.32 -28.27
CA PRO A 67 -1.40 65.42 -29.05
C PRO A 67 -2.58 65.55 -28.07
N ASP A 68 -3.38 66.58 -28.19
CA ASP A 68 -4.70 66.70 -27.57
C ASP A 68 -5.58 65.64 -28.26
N LEU A 69 -5.69 64.49 -27.64
CA LEU A 69 -6.64 63.47 -28.01
C LEU A 69 -7.75 63.48 -26.95
N ASP A 70 -8.82 64.18 -27.28
CA ASP A 70 -10.08 64.09 -26.56
C ASP A 70 -10.70 62.73 -26.84
N PHE A 71 -10.23 61.69 -26.09
CA PHE A 71 -10.74 60.34 -26.16
C PHE A 71 -11.76 60.14 -25.04
N ALA A 72 -13.06 60.36 -25.34
CA ALA A 72 -14.10 59.86 -24.47
C ALA A 72 -14.04 58.32 -24.48
N PRO A 73 -13.65 57.66 -23.38
CA PRO A 73 -13.67 56.21 -23.35
C PRO A 73 -15.11 55.75 -23.52
N GLY A 74 -15.39 55.08 -24.64
CA GLY A 74 -16.66 54.41 -24.83
C GLY A 74 -16.87 53.42 -23.70
N ASP A 75 -18.08 53.43 -23.13
CA ASP A 75 -18.47 52.45 -22.09
C ASP A 75 -18.14 51.07 -22.53
N MET A 76 -17.13 50.47 -21.90
CA MET A 76 -16.82 49.05 -22.07
C MET A 76 -18.01 48.25 -21.58
N GLN A 77 -18.78 47.70 -22.51
CA GLN A 77 -19.79 46.70 -22.16
C GLN A 77 -19.09 45.55 -21.44
N VAL A 78 -19.36 45.43 -20.17
CA VAL A 78 -18.93 44.28 -19.39
C VAL A 78 -19.45 43.03 -20.10
N GLY A 79 -18.52 42.28 -20.72
CA GLY A 79 -18.83 41.03 -21.36
C GLY A 79 -19.58 40.16 -20.38
N LYS A 80 -20.85 39.83 -20.70
CA LYS A 80 -21.60 38.86 -19.92
C LYS A 80 -20.87 37.51 -20.11
N LEU A 81 -20.01 37.19 -19.17
CA LEU A 81 -19.54 35.81 -19.01
C LEU A 81 -20.79 34.96 -18.80
N ASN A 82 -21.13 34.18 -19.81
CA ASN A 82 -22.14 33.13 -19.64
C ASN A 82 -21.69 32.30 -18.44
N PRO A 83 -22.50 32.19 -17.39
CA PRO A 83 -22.10 31.33 -16.29
C PRO A 83 -21.87 29.95 -16.86
N GLU A 84 -20.64 29.43 -16.71
CA GLU A 84 -20.34 28.07 -17.07
C GLU A 84 -21.44 27.17 -16.48
N VAL A 85 -22.04 26.38 -17.33
CA VAL A 85 -23.07 25.43 -16.91
C VAL A 85 -22.32 24.45 -15.99
N LYS A 86 -22.52 24.64 -14.68
CA LYS A 86 -21.90 23.76 -13.69
C LYS A 86 -22.47 22.37 -13.91
N GLU A 87 -21.61 21.46 -14.34
CA GLU A 87 -21.99 20.07 -14.50
C GLU A 87 -22.50 19.52 -13.17
N ARG A 88 -23.53 18.71 -13.24
CA ARG A 88 -24.13 18.08 -12.07
C ARG A 88 -23.40 16.77 -11.82
N TYR A 89 -22.74 16.66 -10.67
CA TYR A 89 -22.07 15.44 -10.25
C TYR A 89 -23.00 14.65 -9.31
N TYR A 90 -23.04 13.33 -9.54
CA TYR A 90 -23.70 12.43 -8.61
C TYR A 90 -22.80 12.21 -7.41
N ARG A 91 -23.35 12.29 -6.21
CA ARG A 91 -22.59 12.12 -4.95
C ARG A 91 -22.55 10.68 -4.49
N ASN A 92 -23.56 9.94 -4.86
CA ASN A 92 -23.78 8.61 -4.34
C ASN A 92 -23.85 7.63 -5.50
N TYR A 93 -23.40 6.41 -5.25
CA TYR A 93 -23.64 5.32 -6.18
C TYR A 93 -23.87 4.00 -5.45
N ILE A 94 -24.60 3.11 -6.08
CA ILE A 94 -24.71 1.70 -5.75
C ILE A 94 -24.21 0.94 -6.96
N LYS A 95 -23.27 0.02 -6.76
CA LYS A 95 -22.76 -0.89 -7.79
C LYS A 95 -23.02 -2.30 -7.33
N VAL A 96 -23.69 -3.07 -8.16
CA VAL A 96 -23.94 -4.49 -7.92
C VAL A 96 -23.51 -5.30 -9.11
N GLY A 97 -22.88 -6.42 -8.85
CA GLY A 97 -22.39 -7.32 -9.87
C GLY A 97 -22.46 -8.77 -9.42
N PHE A 98 -22.47 -9.64 -10.39
CA PHE A 98 -22.41 -11.09 -10.18
C PHE A 98 -21.50 -11.69 -11.24
N GLY A 99 -20.76 -12.71 -10.88
CA GLY A 99 -19.73 -13.26 -11.75
C GLY A 99 -19.65 -14.77 -11.76
N TYR A 100 -18.79 -15.23 -12.69
CA TYR A 100 -18.34 -16.61 -12.78
C TYR A 100 -16.84 -16.69 -12.44
N PRO A 101 -16.39 -17.62 -11.60
CA PRO A 101 -17.21 -18.47 -10.70
C PRO A 101 -18.08 -17.63 -9.76
N ILE A 102 -18.96 -18.21 -8.99
CA ILE A 102 -19.91 -17.46 -8.14
C ILE A 102 -19.20 -16.37 -7.35
N THR A 103 -19.33 -15.11 -7.79
CA THR A 103 -18.64 -13.96 -7.23
C THR A 103 -19.56 -12.76 -7.17
N PRO A 104 -20.36 -12.64 -6.09
CA PRO A 104 -21.15 -11.44 -5.83
C PRO A 104 -20.24 -10.26 -5.48
N LEU A 105 -20.58 -9.09 -6.03
CA LEU A 105 -19.97 -7.80 -5.76
C LEU A 105 -21.07 -6.80 -5.37
N ALA A 106 -20.87 -6.08 -4.29
CA ALA A 106 -21.73 -4.98 -3.89
C ALA A 106 -20.90 -3.80 -3.38
N GLU A 107 -21.12 -2.62 -3.93
CA GLU A 107 -20.49 -1.38 -3.47
C GLU A 107 -21.56 -0.32 -3.26
N LEU A 108 -21.43 0.43 -2.19
CA LEU A 108 -22.26 1.60 -1.90
C LEU A 108 -21.34 2.73 -1.45
N SER A 109 -21.46 3.88 -2.10
CA SER A 109 -20.80 5.09 -1.66
C SER A 109 -21.82 6.22 -1.55
N MET A 110 -21.88 6.81 -0.39
CA MET A 110 -22.77 7.94 -0.09
C MET A 110 -21.98 8.99 0.66
N HIS A 111 -21.98 10.23 0.16
CA HIS A 111 -21.26 11.29 0.85
C HIS A 111 -21.86 12.68 0.61
N ASN A 112 -21.70 13.53 1.59
CA ASN A 112 -22.05 14.94 1.51
C ASN A 112 -20.84 15.78 1.94
N CYS A 113 -20.11 16.32 0.96
CA CYS A 113 -18.94 17.18 1.18
C CYS A 113 -19.16 18.63 0.73
N GLN A 114 -20.40 19.01 0.40
CA GLN A 114 -20.71 20.35 -0.11
C GLN A 114 -21.09 21.35 0.98
N ASN A 115 -21.38 20.88 2.19
CA ASN A 115 -21.66 21.76 3.29
C ASN A 115 -20.35 22.38 3.82
N PRO A 116 -20.25 23.72 3.91
CA PRO A 116 -19.03 24.36 4.41
C PRO A 116 -18.75 24.13 5.89
N LYS A 117 -19.71 23.62 6.64
CA LYS A 117 -19.61 23.41 8.09
C LYS A 117 -19.36 21.96 8.49
N TYR A 118 -19.78 21.00 7.66
CA TYR A 118 -19.57 19.58 7.92
C TYR A 118 -19.58 18.77 6.64
N SER A 119 -18.83 17.69 6.65
CA SER A 119 -18.87 16.64 5.63
C SER A 119 -18.99 15.28 6.29
N TYR A 120 -19.70 14.38 5.64
CA TYR A 120 -19.86 13.01 6.10
C TYR A 120 -20.01 12.06 4.92
N GLY A 121 -19.72 10.80 5.14
CA GLY A 121 -19.94 9.78 4.13
C GLY A 121 -19.84 8.37 4.69
N LEU A 122 -20.33 7.46 3.84
CA LEU A 122 -20.33 6.03 4.05
C LEU A 122 -19.81 5.36 2.78
N ASN A 123 -18.84 4.45 2.93
CA ASN A 123 -18.41 3.58 1.87
C ASN A 123 -18.56 2.13 2.34
N PHE A 124 -19.25 1.33 1.58
CA PHE A 124 -19.39 -0.11 1.77
C PHE A 124 -18.88 -0.83 0.55
N HIS A 125 -18.13 -1.89 0.76
CA HIS A 125 -17.65 -2.80 -0.27
C HIS A 125 -17.81 -4.22 0.22
N HIS A 126 -18.36 -5.08 -0.61
CA HIS A 126 -18.41 -6.52 -0.39
C HIS A 126 -18.05 -7.24 -1.67
N PHE A 127 -17.06 -8.11 -1.57
CA PHE A 127 -16.70 -9.05 -2.61
C PHE A 127 -16.51 -10.42 -1.99
N SER A 128 -17.10 -11.43 -2.58
CA SER A 128 -16.86 -12.82 -2.17
C SER A 128 -16.71 -13.72 -3.39
N SER A 129 -16.05 -14.85 -3.21
CA SER A 129 -15.86 -15.84 -4.25
C SER A 129 -15.96 -17.25 -3.68
N TRP A 130 -16.74 -18.09 -4.33
CA TRP A 130 -16.81 -19.53 -4.07
C TRP A 130 -16.16 -20.32 -5.20
N ALA A 131 -15.06 -19.81 -5.72
CA ALA A 131 -14.26 -20.46 -6.73
C ALA A 131 -13.43 -21.60 -6.15
N GLU A 132 -13.08 -22.55 -7.01
CA GLU A 132 -12.07 -23.55 -6.69
C GLU A 132 -10.70 -23.08 -7.18
N PRO A 133 -9.61 -23.30 -6.41
CA PRO A 133 -8.26 -22.97 -6.86
C PRO A 133 -7.88 -23.78 -8.11
N ILE A 134 -7.03 -23.19 -8.95
CA ILE A 134 -6.50 -23.87 -10.12
C ILE A 134 -5.43 -24.88 -9.70
N GLY A 135 -5.52 -26.10 -10.21
CA GLY A 135 -4.53 -27.15 -10.00
C GLY A 135 -5.16 -28.53 -10.02
N LYS A 136 -4.43 -29.53 -10.52
CA LYS A 136 -4.97 -30.90 -10.66
C LYS A 136 -5.31 -31.55 -9.32
N VAL A 137 -4.59 -31.23 -8.28
CA VAL A 137 -4.72 -31.81 -6.94
C VAL A 137 -5.59 -30.94 -6.06
N GLN A 138 -5.31 -29.65 -6.01
CA GLN A 138 -6.03 -28.68 -5.17
C GLN A 138 -7.51 -28.56 -5.55
N LYS A 139 -7.82 -28.66 -6.84
CA LYS A 139 -9.20 -28.61 -7.35
C LYS A 139 -10.12 -29.67 -6.75
N LYS A 140 -9.57 -30.80 -6.33
CA LYS A 140 -10.32 -31.92 -5.74
C LYS A 140 -10.52 -31.78 -4.23
N PHE A 141 -9.66 -31.00 -3.55
CA PHE A 141 -9.51 -31.05 -2.11
C PHE A 141 -9.56 -29.67 -1.41
N ALA A 142 -9.68 -28.58 -2.16
CA ALA A 142 -9.62 -27.25 -1.57
C ALA A 142 -11.00 -26.58 -1.54
N TYR A 143 -11.59 -26.53 -0.36
CA TYR A 143 -12.71 -25.64 -0.08
C TYR A 143 -12.16 -24.26 0.26
N ALA A 144 -12.20 -23.34 -0.68
CA ALA A 144 -11.51 -22.06 -0.59
C ALA A 144 -12.41 -20.84 -0.84
N PRO A 145 -13.57 -20.72 -0.18
CA PRO A 145 -14.34 -19.48 -0.27
C PRO A 145 -13.51 -18.34 0.31
N THR A 146 -13.57 -17.18 -0.37
CA THR A 146 -12.98 -15.92 0.10
C THR A 146 -14.06 -14.87 0.21
N SER A 147 -13.91 -13.96 1.16
CA SER A 147 -14.81 -12.81 1.33
C SER A 147 -14.02 -11.63 1.88
N ASP A 148 -14.25 -10.48 1.29
CA ASP A 148 -13.73 -9.18 1.73
C ASP A 148 -14.91 -8.21 1.87
N THR A 149 -15.19 -7.79 3.11
CA THR A 149 -16.27 -6.86 3.42
C THR A 149 -15.70 -5.68 4.18
N ARG A 150 -15.89 -4.48 3.65
CA ARG A 150 -15.38 -3.24 4.22
C ARG A 150 -16.49 -2.21 4.37
N LEU A 151 -16.57 -1.61 5.54
CA LEU A 151 -17.46 -0.50 5.83
C LEU A 151 -16.62 0.65 6.39
N ASN A 152 -16.68 1.81 5.76
CA ASN A 152 -16.02 3.02 6.26
C ASN A 152 -17.04 4.14 6.40
N LEU A 153 -17.08 4.73 7.58
CA LEU A 153 -17.87 5.91 7.91
C LEU A 153 -16.92 7.06 8.21
N PHE A 154 -17.21 8.25 7.77
CA PHE A 154 -16.47 9.43 8.20
C PHE A 154 -17.40 10.59 8.48
N PHE A 155 -16.99 11.44 9.42
CA PHE A 155 -17.66 12.67 9.75
C PHE A 155 -16.64 13.75 10.09
N ASN A 156 -16.74 14.91 9.43
CA ASN A 156 -15.90 16.07 9.69
C ASN A 156 -16.76 17.28 10.04
N ARG A 157 -16.38 17.95 11.11
CA ARG A 157 -16.96 19.24 11.51
C ARG A 157 -15.95 20.35 11.27
N ILE A 158 -16.27 21.25 10.36
CA ILE A 158 -15.41 22.36 9.96
C ILE A 158 -15.82 23.59 10.78
N PHE A 159 -14.94 24.02 11.69
CA PHE A 159 -15.03 25.28 12.40
C PHE A 159 -14.23 26.36 11.67
N LYS A 160 -14.26 27.59 12.15
CA LYS A 160 -13.51 28.68 11.54
C LYS A 160 -11.99 28.41 11.52
N ASN A 161 -11.46 27.96 12.64
CA ASN A 161 -10.01 27.81 12.86
C ASN A 161 -9.55 26.36 12.87
N HIS A 162 -10.44 25.41 13.11
CA HIS A 162 -10.13 23.98 13.27
C HIS A 162 -11.11 23.12 12.52
N THR A 163 -10.68 21.89 12.20
CA THR A 163 -11.57 20.85 11.68
C THR A 163 -11.43 19.63 12.58
N LEU A 164 -12.54 19.25 13.22
CA LEU A 164 -12.70 17.97 13.86
C LEU A 164 -13.00 16.93 12.78
N TYR A 165 -12.21 15.90 12.68
CA TYR A 165 -12.45 14.78 11.76
C TYR A 165 -12.53 13.47 12.53
N SER A 166 -13.37 12.57 12.04
CA SER A 166 -13.52 11.24 12.61
C SER A 166 -13.82 10.21 11.54
N SER A 167 -13.34 9.02 11.74
CA SER A 167 -13.64 7.88 10.89
C SER A 167 -13.80 6.60 11.69
N VAL A 168 -14.67 5.72 11.22
CA VAL A 168 -14.87 4.37 11.74
C VAL A 168 -14.81 3.42 10.56
N GLY A 169 -13.88 2.47 10.60
CA GLY A 169 -13.70 1.44 9.61
C GLY A 169 -13.96 0.06 10.22
N TYR A 170 -14.73 -0.76 9.52
CA TYR A 170 -14.89 -2.18 9.84
C TYR A 170 -14.53 -3.00 8.61
N ASN A 171 -13.65 -3.97 8.81
CA ASN A 171 -13.26 -4.91 7.77
C ASN A 171 -13.44 -6.34 8.27
N HIS A 172 -14.03 -7.18 7.45
CA HIS A 172 -14.11 -8.62 7.64
C HIS A 172 -13.50 -9.31 6.45
N GLU A 173 -12.51 -10.16 6.69
CA GLU A 173 -11.83 -10.94 5.67
C GLU A 173 -11.91 -12.43 6.01
N LEU A 174 -12.32 -13.24 5.02
CA LEU A 174 -12.32 -14.69 5.06
C LEU A 174 -11.32 -15.19 4.03
N ALA A 175 -10.32 -15.94 4.48
CA ALA A 175 -9.32 -16.58 3.64
C ALA A 175 -8.95 -17.94 4.24
N ASN A 176 -9.57 -19.02 3.75
CA ASN A 176 -9.35 -20.36 4.27
C ASN A 176 -7.93 -20.86 4.01
N LEU A 177 -7.43 -21.71 4.91
CA LEU A 177 -6.11 -22.33 4.84
C LEU A 177 -6.13 -23.53 3.86
N TYR A 178 -6.42 -23.25 2.59
CA TYR A 178 -6.62 -24.28 1.56
C TYR A 178 -5.33 -24.75 0.87
N GLY A 179 -4.21 -24.09 1.16
CA GLY A 179 -2.95 -24.27 0.45
C GLY A 179 -2.24 -25.54 0.85
N TYR A 180 -2.51 -26.65 0.17
CA TYR A 180 -1.71 -27.85 0.30
C TYR A 180 -1.76 -28.70 -0.97
N SER A 181 -0.87 -29.71 -1.06
CA SER A 181 -0.84 -30.67 -2.13
C SER A 181 -0.63 -32.08 -1.57
N LYS A 182 -1.16 -33.10 -2.24
CA LYS A 182 -0.89 -34.49 -1.88
C LYS A 182 0.61 -34.83 -1.93
N ASP A 183 1.36 -34.08 -2.74
CA ASP A 183 2.80 -34.27 -2.88
C ASP A 183 3.58 -33.73 -1.67
N TRP A 184 2.93 -33.00 -0.77
CA TRP A 184 3.52 -32.43 0.44
C TRP A 184 3.12 -33.15 1.72
N VAL A 185 2.08 -33.95 1.66
CA VAL A 185 1.51 -34.65 2.80
C VAL A 185 1.82 -36.13 2.65
N LEU A 186 2.33 -36.73 3.71
CA LEU A 186 2.58 -38.16 3.73
C LEU A 186 1.28 -38.92 3.47
N PRO A 187 1.31 -40.04 2.73
CA PRO A 187 0.11 -40.79 2.38
C PRO A 187 -0.76 -41.22 3.58
N GLU A 188 -0.13 -41.47 4.72
CA GLU A 188 -0.80 -41.84 5.98
C GLU A 188 -1.60 -40.70 6.61
N ILE A 189 -1.17 -39.45 6.31
CA ILE A 189 -1.79 -38.21 6.81
C ILE A 189 -2.83 -37.68 5.81
N TYR A 190 -2.78 -38.22 4.58
CA TYR A 190 -3.62 -37.76 3.50
C TYR A 190 -5.09 -38.03 3.85
N PRO A 191 -5.90 -37.02 4.14
CA PRO A 191 -7.25 -37.25 4.57
C PRO A 191 -8.04 -37.97 3.48
N ASN A 192 -8.95 -38.87 3.86
CA ASN A 192 -9.88 -39.48 2.94
C ASN A 192 -10.60 -38.40 2.12
N PRO A 193 -10.66 -38.51 0.78
CA PRO A 193 -11.36 -37.52 -0.07
C PRO A 193 -12.75 -37.14 0.40
N ASP A 194 -13.49 -38.09 0.99
CA ASP A 194 -14.83 -37.87 1.53
C ASP A 194 -14.84 -36.94 2.74
N LEU A 195 -13.72 -36.79 3.49
CA LEU A 195 -13.62 -35.91 4.63
C LEU A 195 -13.50 -34.44 4.24
N TYR A 196 -13.04 -34.10 3.03
CA TYR A 196 -12.89 -32.70 2.58
C TYR A 196 -14.20 -31.93 2.48
N TYR A 197 -15.27 -32.65 2.28
CA TYR A 197 -16.62 -32.07 2.27
C TYR A 197 -17.26 -32.11 3.65
N SER A 198 -16.58 -32.73 4.64
CA SER A 198 -17.08 -32.78 6.01
C SER A 198 -17.08 -31.41 6.64
N LYS A 199 -17.96 -31.19 7.60
CA LYS A 199 -18.00 -29.93 8.36
C LYS A 199 -16.73 -29.75 9.19
N GLU A 200 -16.22 -30.83 9.77
CA GLU A 200 -15.04 -30.87 10.61
C GLU A 200 -13.80 -30.36 9.85
N TYR A 201 -13.59 -30.82 8.63
CA TYR A 201 -12.50 -30.35 7.78
C TYR A 201 -12.66 -28.86 7.43
N ARG A 202 -13.85 -28.44 7.01
CA ARG A 202 -14.09 -27.04 6.68
C ARG A 202 -13.83 -26.11 7.85
N ASP A 203 -14.21 -26.54 9.07
CA ASP A 203 -13.96 -25.77 10.29
C ASP A 203 -12.46 -25.75 10.65
N SER A 204 -11.71 -26.83 10.36
CA SER A 204 -10.27 -26.91 10.64
C SER A 204 -9.41 -26.00 9.76
N ILE A 205 -9.84 -25.74 8.52
CA ILE A 205 -9.12 -24.82 7.58
C ILE A 205 -9.69 -23.41 7.56
N LYS A 206 -10.78 -23.17 8.32
CA LYS A 206 -11.42 -21.87 8.33
C LYS A 206 -10.51 -20.84 8.98
N ASN A 207 -10.33 -19.72 8.29
CA ASN A 207 -9.59 -18.60 8.81
C ASN A 207 -10.26 -17.29 8.39
N ASN A 208 -10.60 -16.48 9.36
CA ASN A 208 -11.12 -15.14 9.14
C ASN A 208 -10.64 -14.19 10.23
N PHE A 209 -10.67 -12.93 9.93
CA PHE A 209 -10.45 -11.91 10.94
C PHE A 209 -11.39 -10.71 10.74
N ASN A 210 -11.64 -10.04 11.85
CA ASN A 210 -12.42 -8.83 11.94
C ASN A 210 -11.52 -7.71 12.44
N HIS A 211 -11.55 -6.58 11.77
CA HIS A 211 -10.82 -5.38 12.16
C HIS A 211 -11.79 -4.21 12.31
N LEU A 212 -11.79 -3.58 13.48
CA LEU A 212 -12.47 -2.33 13.75
C LEU A 212 -11.41 -1.24 13.99
N GLY A 213 -11.39 -0.22 13.15
CA GLY A 213 -10.55 0.96 13.31
C GLY A 213 -11.40 2.20 13.60
N VAL A 214 -11.00 2.99 14.60
CA VAL A 214 -11.63 4.28 14.93
C VAL A 214 -10.54 5.33 14.95
N GLU A 215 -10.76 6.45 14.29
CA GLU A 215 -9.88 7.61 14.34
C GLU A 215 -10.69 8.86 14.63
N ILE A 216 -10.21 9.70 15.55
CA ILE A 216 -10.76 11.01 15.86
C ILE A 216 -9.60 11.98 15.97
N GLY A 217 -9.68 13.11 15.25
CA GLY A 217 -8.62 14.10 15.29
C GLY A 217 -9.13 15.52 15.11
N LEU A 218 -8.28 16.45 15.54
CA LEU A 218 -8.49 17.87 15.42
C LEU A 218 -7.29 18.49 14.71
N ARG A 219 -7.52 19.18 13.61
CA ARG A 219 -6.47 19.91 12.89
C ARG A 219 -6.82 21.37 12.70
N SER A 220 -5.81 22.23 12.70
CA SER A 220 -5.96 23.65 12.40
C SER A 220 -6.22 23.86 10.90
N ASN A 221 -7.02 24.88 10.58
CA ASN A 221 -7.32 25.30 9.21
C ASN A 221 -6.43 26.45 8.72
N TYR A 222 -5.35 26.77 9.45
CA TYR A 222 -4.47 27.87 9.10
C TYR A 222 -3.64 27.58 7.86
N THR A 223 -3.52 28.56 6.99
CA THR A 223 -2.66 28.47 5.79
C THR A 223 -1.18 28.66 6.15
N ALA A 224 -0.31 28.32 5.19
CA ALA A 224 1.14 28.51 5.37
C ALA A 224 1.56 29.98 5.59
N GLU A 225 0.75 30.93 5.12
CA GLU A 225 1.03 32.38 5.25
C GLU A 225 0.66 32.96 6.63
N GLU A 226 -0.17 32.25 7.39
CA GLU A 226 -0.58 32.69 8.71
C GLU A 226 0.48 32.34 9.76
N LYS A 227 1.03 33.35 10.44
CA LYS A 227 1.99 33.19 11.56
C LYS A 227 1.27 32.69 12.83
N ARG A 228 0.74 31.49 12.78
CA ARG A 228 0.03 30.84 13.87
C ARG A 228 0.54 29.44 14.08
N LEU A 229 0.40 28.94 15.29
CA LEU A 229 0.65 27.56 15.60
C LEU A 229 -0.34 26.68 14.81
N LYS A 230 0.17 25.73 14.06
CA LYS A 230 -0.58 24.71 13.34
C LYS A 230 -0.51 23.45 14.13
N GLU A 231 -1.64 22.86 14.40
CA GLU A 231 -1.74 21.58 15.10
C GLU A 231 -2.57 20.59 14.33
N ASP A 232 -2.17 19.31 14.41
CA ASP A 232 -2.96 18.15 14.02
C ASP A 232 -2.76 17.10 15.11
N VAL A 233 -3.79 16.83 15.87
CA VAL A 233 -3.77 15.83 16.94
C VAL A 233 -4.84 14.81 16.67
N ARG A 234 -4.46 13.52 16.70
CA ARG A 234 -5.39 12.42 16.47
C ARG A 234 -5.17 11.26 17.43
N VAL A 235 -6.27 10.64 17.77
CA VAL A 235 -6.31 9.38 18.49
C VAL A 235 -6.84 8.32 17.55
N ASN A 236 -6.18 7.20 17.48
CA ASN A 236 -6.65 6.03 16.77
C ASN A 236 -6.74 4.82 17.69
N TYR A 237 -7.72 4.00 17.43
CA TYR A 237 -7.93 2.72 18.08
C TYR A 237 -8.17 1.66 17.04
N ASP A 238 -7.39 0.59 17.09
CA ASP A 238 -7.48 -0.57 16.22
C ASP A 238 -7.81 -1.80 17.08
N PHE A 239 -8.80 -2.57 16.67
CA PHE A 239 -9.19 -3.82 17.31
C PHE A 239 -9.22 -4.92 16.27
N ILE A 240 -8.45 -5.98 16.49
CA ILE A 240 -8.48 -7.18 15.66
C ILE A 240 -8.93 -8.38 16.47
N HIS A 241 -9.78 -9.18 15.88
CA HIS A 241 -10.21 -10.49 16.40
C HIS A 241 -10.18 -11.52 15.27
N THR A 242 -9.44 -12.61 15.49
CA THR A 242 -9.32 -13.72 14.53
C THR A 242 -10.26 -14.88 14.85
N TYR A 243 -10.49 -15.75 13.87
CA TYR A 243 -11.25 -17.01 14.06
C TYR A 243 -10.71 -17.84 15.24
N TRP A 244 -9.39 -17.87 15.38
CA TRP A 244 -8.67 -18.58 16.45
C TRP A 244 -8.68 -17.87 17.79
N LYS A 245 -9.50 -16.80 17.92
CA LYS A 245 -9.67 -16.00 19.15
C LYS A 245 -8.41 -15.24 19.60
N ASN A 246 -7.46 -14.98 18.70
CA ASN A 246 -6.40 -14.02 18.98
C ASN A 246 -6.98 -12.61 18.87
N ILE A 247 -6.55 -11.76 19.77
CA ILE A 247 -7.05 -10.38 19.89
C ILE A 247 -5.86 -9.43 19.95
N GLU A 248 -5.93 -8.36 19.17
CA GLU A 248 -5.02 -7.23 19.32
C GLU A 248 -5.81 -5.95 19.56
N HIS A 249 -5.40 -5.19 20.57
CA HIS A 249 -5.83 -3.82 20.80
C HIS A 249 -4.64 -2.88 20.53
N GLY A 250 -4.79 -1.99 19.57
CA GLY A 250 -3.85 -0.91 19.28
C GLY A 250 -4.46 0.45 19.64
N VAL A 251 -3.80 1.22 20.47
CA VAL A 251 -4.19 2.61 20.79
C VAL A 251 -3.07 3.52 20.40
N GLY A 252 -3.34 4.54 19.58
CA GLY A 252 -2.35 5.52 19.16
C GLY A 252 -2.81 6.95 19.43
N LEU A 253 -1.89 7.79 19.90
CA LEU A 253 -2.03 9.24 19.91
C LEU A 253 -0.92 9.83 19.05
N LYS A 254 -1.28 10.57 18.02
CA LYS A 254 -0.33 11.25 17.13
C LYS A 254 -0.61 12.74 17.13
N GLY A 255 0.43 13.51 17.32
CA GLY A 255 0.38 14.97 17.35
C GLY A 255 1.42 15.57 16.43
N MET A 256 1.06 16.60 15.72
CA MET A 256 1.95 17.46 14.97
C MET A 256 1.73 18.90 15.43
N LEU A 257 2.80 19.57 15.79
CA LEU A 257 2.83 21.00 16.08
C LEU A 257 3.80 21.67 15.12
N ALA A 258 3.35 22.66 14.36
CA ALA A 258 4.20 23.37 13.42
C ALA A 258 4.02 24.90 13.52
N TYR A 259 5.12 25.61 13.35
CA TYR A 259 5.14 27.06 13.40
C TYR A 259 6.15 27.64 12.39
N ASP A 260 5.71 28.66 11.66
CA ASP A 260 6.53 29.36 10.67
C ASP A 260 7.12 30.63 11.27
N ALA A 261 8.43 30.71 11.38
CA ALA A 261 9.14 31.83 12.00
C ALA A 261 10.44 32.18 11.28
N LYS A 262 11.03 33.30 11.65
CA LYS A 262 12.38 33.73 11.22
C LYS A 262 13.29 33.81 12.43
N PHE A 263 13.60 32.68 13.05
CA PHE A 263 14.51 32.66 14.20
C PHE A 263 15.98 32.73 13.79
N LEU A 264 16.31 32.09 12.68
CA LEU A 264 17.67 32.11 12.14
C LEU A 264 17.79 33.21 11.07
N LYS A 265 18.99 33.86 10.98
CA LYS A 265 19.30 34.85 9.95
C LYS A 265 19.53 34.22 8.56
N ILE A 266 18.74 33.21 8.26
CA ILE A 266 18.71 32.53 6.95
C ILE A 266 17.62 33.19 6.10
N SER A 267 17.84 33.28 4.80
CA SER A 267 16.87 33.82 3.87
C SER A 267 15.53 33.07 3.95
N GLY A 268 14.42 33.81 4.09
CA GLY A 268 13.08 33.24 4.11
C GLY A 268 12.56 32.85 5.50
N PHE A 269 11.35 32.25 5.52
CA PHE A 269 10.76 31.66 6.72
C PHE A 269 11.32 30.26 6.94
N GLN A 270 11.51 29.92 8.21
CA GLN A 270 11.80 28.56 8.62
C GLN A 270 10.51 27.94 9.14
N HIS A 271 10.26 26.71 8.75
CA HIS A 271 9.17 25.89 9.24
C HIS A 271 9.71 24.95 10.33
N TYR A 272 9.25 25.14 11.55
CA TYR A 272 9.60 24.32 12.70
C TYR A 272 8.43 23.39 12.97
N GLN A 273 8.70 22.09 12.99
CA GLN A 273 7.68 21.07 13.24
C GLN A 273 8.16 20.09 14.30
N VAL A 274 7.26 19.68 15.15
CA VAL A 274 7.47 18.61 16.12
C VAL A 274 6.37 17.59 15.93
N ASP A 275 6.75 16.39 15.52
CA ASP A 275 5.84 15.26 15.49
C ASP A 275 6.00 14.44 16.77
N LEU A 276 4.88 14.06 17.37
CA LEU A 276 4.78 13.24 18.58
C LEU A 276 3.91 12.03 18.29
N GLY A 277 4.40 10.84 18.60
CA GLY A 277 3.68 9.58 18.48
C GLY A 277 3.70 8.83 19.81
N ILE A 278 2.57 8.30 20.22
CA ILE A 278 2.45 7.36 21.33
C ILE A 278 1.59 6.21 20.80
N ASP A 279 2.13 5.02 20.78
CA ASP A 279 1.40 3.83 20.36
C ASP A 279 1.54 2.75 21.43
N TYR A 280 0.43 2.13 21.79
CA TYR A 280 0.35 1.02 22.74
C TYR A 280 -0.39 -0.14 22.11
N PHE A 281 0.19 -1.32 22.20
CA PHE A 281 -0.39 -2.55 21.67
C PHE A 281 -0.50 -3.59 22.77
N ASN A 282 -1.65 -4.23 22.86
CA ASN A 282 -1.91 -5.36 23.72
C ASN A 282 -2.39 -6.54 22.89
N ASN A 283 -1.60 -7.59 22.84
CA ASN A 283 -1.89 -8.83 22.12
C ASN A 283 -2.28 -9.91 23.10
N VAL A 284 -3.43 -10.52 22.88
CA VAL A 284 -3.93 -11.64 23.69
C VAL A 284 -4.04 -12.86 22.80
N TRP A 285 -3.17 -13.82 23.05
CA TRP A 285 -3.08 -15.06 22.29
C TRP A 285 -3.97 -16.13 22.94
N ASN A 286 -4.67 -16.89 22.07
CA ASN A 286 -5.44 -18.03 22.52
C ASN A 286 -4.60 -19.31 22.38
N ASP A 287 -3.92 -19.68 23.42
CA ASP A 287 -3.04 -20.86 23.49
C ASP A 287 -3.82 -22.19 23.59
N SER A 288 -5.14 -22.18 23.39
CA SER A 288 -5.99 -23.40 23.42
C SER A 288 -5.87 -24.24 22.14
N VAL A 289 -5.09 -23.83 21.15
CA VAL A 289 -4.80 -24.64 19.97
C VAL A 289 -3.73 -25.67 20.36
N PRO A 290 -3.97 -26.97 20.22
CA PRO A 290 -2.98 -27.98 20.57
C PRO A 290 -1.69 -27.76 19.75
N MET A 291 -0.65 -27.34 20.39
CA MET A 291 0.69 -27.34 19.82
C MET A 291 1.44 -28.57 20.29
N GLY A 292 1.85 -29.36 19.34
CA GLY A 292 2.81 -30.43 19.58
C GLY A 292 2.25 -31.72 20.13
N THR A 293 3.06 -32.73 20.04
CA THR A 293 2.82 -34.11 20.43
C THR A 293 2.80 -34.37 21.94
N ASP A 294 3.08 -33.35 22.78
CA ASP A 294 3.17 -33.49 24.24
C ASP A 294 1.91 -33.11 25.02
N GLY A 295 0.85 -32.65 24.33
CA GLY A 295 -0.45 -32.38 24.96
C GLY A 295 -0.44 -31.26 26.00
N SER A 296 0.57 -30.43 26.08
CA SER A 296 0.63 -29.32 27.02
C SER A 296 -0.41 -28.26 26.64
N LEU A 297 -1.38 -28.02 27.54
CA LEU A 297 -2.34 -26.92 27.45
C LEU A 297 -1.57 -25.61 27.67
N LEU A 298 -1.34 -24.87 26.59
CA LEU A 298 -0.68 -23.57 26.69
C LEU A 298 -1.60 -22.53 27.34
N ARG A 299 -1.01 -21.70 28.16
CA ARG A 299 -1.69 -20.60 28.88
C ARG A 299 -2.02 -19.47 27.92
N ARG A 300 -3.15 -18.80 28.11
CA ARG A 300 -3.45 -17.53 27.46
C ARG A 300 -2.34 -16.53 27.77
N ARG A 301 -1.59 -16.15 26.74
CA ARG A 301 -0.47 -15.21 26.84
C ARG A 301 -0.94 -13.82 26.44
N ALA A 302 -0.53 -12.81 27.18
CA ALA A 302 -0.74 -11.42 26.82
C ALA A 302 0.62 -10.71 26.70
N ASP A 303 0.84 -10.07 25.57
CA ASP A 303 2.06 -9.31 25.29
C ASP A 303 1.71 -7.83 25.14
N ASN A 304 2.49 -6.97 25.79
CA ASN A 304 2.33 -5.53 25.73
C ASN A 304 3.53 -4.90 25.04
N SER A 305 3.26 -3.95 24.17
CA SER A 305 4.29 -3.19 23.46
C SER A 305 3.94 -1.71 23.49
N PHE A 306 4.92 -0.87 23.77
CA PHE A 306 4.75 0.57 23.87
C PHE A 306 5.81 1.28 23.03
N MET A 307 5.40 2.28 22.26
CA MET A 307 6.26 3.16 21.49
C MET A 307 5.90 4.61 21.79
N PHE A 308 6.91 5.39 22.12
CA PHE A 308 6.86 6.84 22.15
C PHE A 308 7.85 7.36 21.11
N GLU A 309 7.47 8.29 20.27
CA GLU A 309 8.36 8.91 19.29
C GLU A 309 8.25 10.44 19.37
N LEU A 310 9.37 11.11 19.43
CA LEU A 310 9.50 12.54 19.33
C LEU A 310 10.40 12.86 18.13
N LYS A 311 9.88 13.67 17.18
CA LYS A 311 10.61 13.99 15.95
C LYS A 311 10.54 15.49 15.65
N PRO A 312 11.42 16.31 16.25
CA PRO A 312 11.59 17.70 15.87
C PRO A 312 12.28 17.82 14.51
N THR A 313 11.73 18.66 13.64
CA THR A 313 12.29 18.98 12.33
C THR A 313 12.23 20.47 12.06
N MET A 314 13.15 20.95 11.28
CA MET A 314 13.21 22.33 10.78
C MET A 314 13.39 22.28 9.26
N SER A 315 12.53 22.97 8.53
CA SER A 315 12.63 23.09 7.08
C SER A 315 12.76 24.55 6.66
N PHE A 316 13.59 24.81 5.67
CA PHE A 316 13.79 26.16 5.13
C PHE A 316 14.25 26.10 3.67
N SER A 317 14.04 27.19 2.95
CA SER A 317 14.46 27.30 1.56
C SER A 317 15.55 28.35 1.40
N ILE A 318 16.60 27.96 0.68
CA ILE A 318 17.69 28.87 0.26
C ILE A 318 17.74 28.81 -1.27
N ARG A 319 17.32 29.86 -1.93
CA ARG A 319 17.21 29.94 -3.40
C ARG A 319 16.34 28.78 -3.92
N GLU A 320 16.91 27.84 -4.67
CA GLU A 320 16.25 26.71 -5.29
C GLU A 320 16.30 25.43 -4.42
N TYR A 321 17.01 25.50 -3.29
CA TYR A 321 17.16 24.37 -2.37
C TYR A 321 16.14 24.46 -1.25
N HIS A 322 15.44 23.37 -1.01
CA HIS A 322 14.63 23.17 0.18
C HIS A 322 15.32 22.14 1.07
N LEU A 323 15.67 22.55 2.28
CA LEU A 323 16.37 21.72 3.26
C LEU A 323 15.44 21.40 4.42
N THR A 324 15.44 20.14 4.84
CA THR A 324 14.81 19.69 6.07
C THR A 324 15.85 19.02 6.94
N LEU A 325 15.94 19.41 8.20
CA LEU A 325 16.86 18.86 9.19
C LEU A 325 16.08 18.49 10.45
N GLY A 326 16.45 17.40 11.08
CA GLY A 326 15.79 16.97 12.30
C GLY A 326 16.42 15.73 12.92
N ILE A 327 15.78 15.23 13.93
CA ILE A 327 16.17 14.01 14.64
C ILE A 327 14.91 13.27 15.08
N GLY A 328 14.92 11.95 14.99
CA GLY A 328 13.87 11.10 15.53
C GLY A 328 14.38 10.38 16.77
N VAL A 329 13.58 10.42 17.83
CA VAL A 329 13.89 9.82 19.13
C VAL A 329 12.76 8.89 19.54
N PRO A 330 12.72 7.65 19.02
CA PRO A 330 11.77 6.65 19.46
C PRO A 330 12.23 5.98 20.76
N ILE A 331 11.30 5.76 21.68
CA ILE A 331 11.47 4.95 22.88
C ILE A 331 10.55 3.74 22.72
N LEU A 332 11.14 2.57 22.63
CA LEU A 332 10.46 1.30 22.39
C LEU A 332 10.54 0.46 23.65
N SER A 333 9.43 0.03 24.20
CA SER A 333 9.38 -0.85 25.37
C SER A 333 8.60 -2.12 25.05
N GLN A 334 9.25 -3.26 25.18
CA GLN A 334 8.68 -4.58 24.93
C GLN A 334 9.47 -5.64 25.68
N PHE A 335 8.82 -6.68 26.21
CA PHE A 335 9.45 -7.80 26.93
C PHE A 335 10.41 -7.34 28.05
N ASN A 336 9.98 -6.35 28.84
CA ASN A 336 10.79 -5.74 29.92
C ASN A 336 12.14 -5.14 29.46
N LYS A 337 12.26 -4.86 28.14
CA LYS A 337 13.42 -4.18 27.56
C LYS A 337 12.98 -2.86 26.96
N THR A 338 13.73 -1.80 27.26
CA THR A 338 13.55 -0.49 26.66
C THR A 338 14.72 -0.16 25.75
N GLN A 339 14.44 0.35 24.57
CA GLN A 339 15.43 0.73 23.55
C GLN A 339 15.11 2.11 23.01
N CYS A 340 16.15 2.86 22.65
CA CYS A 340 16.00 4.19 22.05
C CYS A 340 16.89 4.30 20.80
N PRO A 341 16.45 3.75 19.67
CA PRO A 341 17.20 3.79 18.39
C PRO A 341 17.06 5.17 17.72
N VAL A 342 17.79 6.16 18.20
CA VAL A 342 17.80 7.52 17.66
C VAL A 342 18.29 7.52 16.21
N TYR A 343 17.69 8.35 15.36
CA TYR A 343 18.03 8.45 13.95
C TYR A 343 18.05 9.90 13.45
N PRO A 344 18.94 10.25 12.49
CA PRO A 344 18.96 11.55 11.86
C PRO A 344 17.82 11.70 10.86
N VAL A 345 17.41 12.94 10.62
CA VAL A 345 16.52 13.32 9.53
C VAL A 345 17.16 14.47 8.78
N ALA A 346 17.52 14.26 7.54
CA ALA A 346 18.03 15.31 6.68
C ALA A 346 17.58 15.06 5.24
N GLU A 347 17.07 16.09 4.60
CA GLU A 347 16.64 16.03 3.21
C GLU A 347 16.99 17.33 2.50
N VAL A 348 17.46 17.19 1.27
CA VAL A 348 17.69 18.30 0.36
C VAL A 348 16.87 18.05 -0.90
N GLN A 349 16.00 18.99 -1.22
CA GLN A 349 15.28 19.01 -2.50
C GLN A 349 15.78 20.18 -3.34
N MET A 350 15.91 19.96 -4.64
CA MET A 350 16.39 20.95 -5.59
C MET A 350 15.60 20.86 -6.90
N GLY A 351 15.06 21.98 -7.35
CA GLY A 351 14.48 22.12 -8.68
C GLY A 351 15.58 22.42 -9.72
N LEU A 352 16.12 21.38 -10.35
CA LEU A 352 17.15 21.53 -11.39
C LEU A 352 16.64 22.23 -12.63
N ILE A 353 15.43 21.84 -13.08
CA ILE A 353 14.73 22.48 -14.19
C ILE A 353 13.30 22.69 -13.71
N ARG A 354 12.86 23.95 -13.68
CA ARG A 354 11.57 24.35 -13.13
C ARG A 354 10.42 23.55 -13.77
N GLY A 355 9.67 22.77 -12.95
CA GLY A 355 8.55 21.95 -13.37
C GLY A 355 8.90 20.66 -14.14
N ILE A 356 10.13 20.49 -14.59
CA ILE A 356 10.56 19.34 -15.40
C ILE A 356 11.36 18.35 -14.56
N LEU A 357 12.29 18.82 -13.74
CA LEU A 357 13.22 17.97 -13.01
C LEU A 357 13.45 18.48 -11.59
N ASN A 358 12.93 17.77 -10.62
CA ASN A 358 13.20 17.96 -9.20
C ASN A 358 13.99 16.76 -8.68
N LEU A 359 15.13 17.04 -8.09
CA LEU A 359 15.98 16.08 -7.41
C LEU A 359 15.75 16.18 -5.91
N TYR A 360 15.76 15.08 -5.22
CA TYR A 360 15.83 15.04 -3.76
C TYR A 360 16.75 13.93 -3.29
N VAL A 361 17.42 14.15 -2.18
CA VAL A 361 18.27 13.18 -1.51
C VAL A 361 18.19 13.41 -0.01
N GLY A 362 18.22 12.36 0.75
CA GLY A 362 18.13 12.48 2.19
C GLY A 362 18.53 11.24 2.95
N VAL A 363 18.54 11.39 4.26
CA VAL A 363 18.70 10.33 5.24
C VAL A 363 17.57 10.45 6.27
N ASP A 364 16.99 9.33 6.62
CA ASP A 364 16.00 9.24 7.68
C ASP A 364 16.13 7.91 8.45
N GLY A 365 15.29 7.73 9.44
CA GLY A 365 15.10 6.49 10.14
C GLY A 365 13.63 6.30 10.50
N ARG A 366 13.30 5.13 10.97
CA ARG A 366 11.93 4.77 11.39
C ARG A 366 11.94 3.60 12.33
N SER A 367 11.06 3.64 13.31
CA SER A 367 10.66 2.46 14.09
C SER A 367 9.18 2.20 13.87
N SER A 368 8.79 0.94 13.76
CA SER A 368 7.38 0.55 13.60
C SER A 368 7.13 -0.77 14.30
N TYR A 369 5.99 -0.89 14.93
CA TYR A 369 5.54 -2.17 15.47
C TYR A 369 5.00 -3.04 14.34
N THR A 370 5.39 -4.31 14.33
CA THR A 370 4.79 -5.32 13.45
C THR A 370 3.51 -5.79 14.12
N SER A 371 2.37 -5.21 13.74
CA SER A 371 1.08 -5.56 14.35
C SER A 371 0.50 -6.85 13.75
N LEU A 372 -0.34 -7.53 14.52
CA LEU A 372 -1.13 -8.67 14.00
C LEU A 372 -1.99 -8.24 12.80
N LYS A 373 -2.50 -7.01 12.84
CA LYS A 373 -3.22 -6.39 11.75
C LYS A 373 -2.41 -6.37 10.45
N ASP A 374 -1.19 -5.83 10.52
CA ASP A 374 -0.34 -5.66 9.34
C ASP A 374 0.05 -7.03 8.75
N LEU A 375 0.35 -8.01 9.60
CA LEU A 375 0.67 -9.36 9.17
C LEU A 375 -0.50 -10.05 8.48
N LEU A 376 -1.71 -9.96 9.03
CA LEU A 376 -2.90 -10.61 8.45
C LEU A 376 -3.32 -9.97 7.13
N TYR A 377 -3.15 -8.65 6.97
CA TYR A 377 -3.41 -7.99 5.69
C TYR A 377 -2.35 -8.30 4.63
N GLU A 378 -1.11 -8.58 5.04
CA GLU A 378 -0.05 -8.99 4.12
C GLU A 378 -0.18 -10.48 3.75
N ASN A 379 -0.38 -11.32 4.76
CA ASN A 379 -0.55 -12.76 4.60
C ASN A 379 -1.69 -13.29 5.49
N PRO A 380 -2.88 -13.51 4.96
CA PRO A 380 -3.99 -14.04 5.75
C PRO A 380 -3.80 -15.50 6.18
N TYR A 381 -2.77 -16.21 5.68
CA TYR A 381 -2.50 -17.60 5.97
C TYR A 381 -1.49 -17.82 7.11
N VAL A 382 -1.24 -16.79 7.90
CA VAL A 382 -0.36 -16.87 9.08
C VAL A 382 -0.95 -17.83 10.11
N LYS A 383 -0.07 -18.64 10.74
CA LYS A 383 -0.49 -19.58 11.78
C LYS A 383 -1.09 -18.85 12.99
N PRO A 384 -2.03 -19.48 13.73
CA PRO A 384 -2.65 -18.86 14.89
C PRO A 384 -1.68 -18.54 16.03
N ASN A 385 -0.66 -19.37 16.20
CA ASN A 385 0.31 -19.29 17.29
C ASN A 385 1.59 -18.60 16.83
N ILE A 386 1.55 -17.28 16.74
CA ILE A 386 2.74 -16.46 16.48
C ILE A 386 3.52 -16.33 17.79
N ASP A 387 4.83 -16.64 17.77
CA ASP A 387 5.63 -16.61 18.98
C ASP A 387 5.76 -15.19 19.55
N THR A 388 6.11 -14.24 18.71
CA THR A 388 6.29 -12.85 19.16
C THR A 388 6.10 -11.86 18.01
N LEU A 389 5.49 -10.72 18.34
CA LEU A 389 5.48 -9.55 17.44
C LEU A 389 6.55 -8.57 17.92
N ARG A 390 7.37 -8.03 17.03
CA ARG A 390 8.52 -7.18 17.37
C ARG A 390 8.44 -5.81 16.72
N PHE A 391 9.22 -4.86 17.26
CA PHE A 391 9.48 -3.59 16.60
C PHE A 391 10.53 -3.75 15.50
N THR A 392 10.18 -3.42 14.27
CA THR A 392 11.15 -3.24 13.19
C THR A 392 11.80 -1.87 13.32
N LYS A 393 13.14 -1.82 13.30
CA LYS A 393 13.93 -0.60 13.49
C LYS A 393 14.76 -0.34 12.25
N SER A 394 14.56 0.80 11.62
CA SER A 394 15.42 1.32 10.56
C SER A 394 16.14 2.55 11.09
N GLN A 395 17.38 2.36 11.56
CA GLN A 395 18.15 3.45 12.17
C GLN A 395 18.70 4.43 11.14
N ILE A 396 19.08 3.94 9.97
CA ILE A 396 19.59 4.73 8.88
C ILE A 396 19.00 4.23 7.57
N SER A 397 18.36 5.14 6.86
CA SER A 397 17.90 4.92 5.49
C SER A 397 18.38 6.06 4.63
N LEU A 398 19.18 5.78 3.62
CA LEU A 398 19.55 6.72 2.59
C LEU A 398 18.52 6.65 1.47
N PHE A 399 18.01 7.78 1.05
CA PHE A 399 17.04 7.82 -0.03
C PHE A 399 17.30 8.97 -0.98
N GLY A 400 16.82 8.82 -2.20
CA GLY A 400 16.87 9.88 -3.19
C GLY A 400 16.03 9.54 -4.40
N GLY A 401 15.79 10.55 -5.21
CA GLY A 401 15.00 10.33 -6.40
C GLY A 401 14.85 11.59 -7.24
N VAL A 402 14.26 11.36 -8.39
CA VAL A 402 13.93 12.39 -9.37
C VAL A 402 12.46 12.33 -9.69
N LYS A 403 11.82 13.49 -9.72
CA LYS A 403 10.41 13.61 -10.07
C LYS A 403 10.16 14.83 -10.94
N GLY A 404 9.20 14.74 -11.82
CA GLY A 404 8.88 15.87 -12.67
C GLY A 404 7.90 15.55 -13.78
N LYS A 405 7.89 16.43 -14.78
CA LYS A 405 7.05 16.32 -15.97
C LYS A 405 7.95 16.31 -17.21
N ILE A 406 7.81 15.31 -18.05
CA ILE A 406 8.46 15.30 -19.39
C ILE A 406 7.67 16.20 -20.33
N THR A 407 6.35 16.15 -20.21
CA THR A 407 5.38 17.03 -20.88
C THR A 407 4.24 17.33 -19.92
N ASP A 408 3.34 18.26 -20.26
CA ASP A 408 2.15 18.55 -19.43
C ASP A 408 1.25 17.31 -19.24
N LYS A 409 1.39 16.31 -20.11
CA LYS A 409 0.63 15.07 -20.11
C LYS A 409 1.40 13.86 -19.56
N MET A 410 2.67 14.02 -19.19
CA MET A 410 3.54 12.91 -18.80
C MET A 410 4.33 13.26 -17.56
N ASN A 411 4.02 12.57 -16.46
CA ASN A 411 4.69 12.71 -15.17
C ASN A 411 5.53 11.46 -14.87
N TYR A 412 6.67 11.66 -14.24
CA TYR A 412 7.52 10.55 -13.81
C TYR A 412 8.02 10.77 -12.38
N HIS A 413 8.30 9.67 -11.71
CA HIS A 413 8.95 9.65 -10.41
C HIS A 413 9.78 8.37 -10.31
N VAL A 414 11.09 8.54 -10.19
CA VAL A 414 12.02 7.44 -9.94
C VAL A 414 12.69 7.70 -8.60
N SER A 415 12.67 6.73 -7.73
CA SER A 415 13.19 6.85 -6.38
C SER A 415 13.88 5.57 -5.96
N ALA A 416 14.86 5.70 -5.10
CA ALA A 416 15.59 4.60 -4.54
C ALA A 416 15.88 4.85 -3.07
N ARG A 417 15.83 3.78 -2.26
CA ARG A 417 16.11 3.81 -0.82
C ARG A 417 16.95 2.60 -0.45
N TYR A 418 17.97 2.84 0.35
CA TYR A 418 18.79 1.83 0.98
C TYR A 418 18.70 1.97 2.49
N SER A 419 18.25 0.93 3.18
CA SER A 419 17.97 0.98 4.62
C SER A 419 18.72 -0.12 5.35
N TYR A 420 19.37 0.24 6.46
CA TYR A 420 19.81 -0.73 7.46
C TYR A 420 18.66 -0.98 8.44
N ARG A 421 18.25 -2.25 8.54
CA ARG A 421 17.10 -2.65 9.36
C ARG A 421 17.44 -3.74 10.36
N ARG A 422 16.69 -3.74 11.46
CA ARG A 422 16.74 -4.76 12.51
C ARG A 422 15.35 -5.26 12.80
N ASP A 423 15.27 -6.54 13.17
CA ASP A 423 14.02 -7.23 13.51
C ASP A 423 12.97 -7.11 12.38
N LEU A 424 13.38 -7.41 11.14
CA LEU A 424 12.52 -7.34 9.96
C LEU A 424 11.71 -8.64 9.83
N PRO A 425 10.35 -8.60 9.81
CA PRO A 425 9.52 -9.79 9.70
C PRO A 425 9.55 -10.37 8.29
N PHE A 426 9.56 -11.70 8.22
CA PHE A 426 9.37 -12.48 7.01
C PHE A 426 8.42 -13.63 7.27
N PHE A 427 7.78 -14.12 6.22
CA PHE A 427 6.97 -15.33 6.29
C PHE A 427 7.77 -16.53 5.88
N MET A 428 7.60 -17.63 6.61
CA MET A 428 8.17 -18.93 6.30
C MET A 428 7.07 -19.98 6.39
N LEU A 429 7.07 -20.95 5.49
CA LEU A 429 6.13 -22.07 5.58
C LEU A 429 6.30 -22.78 6.94
N ASP A 430 5.20 -22.96 7.67
CA ASP A 430 5.22 -23.69 8.94
C ASP A 430 5.48 -25.18 8.68
N THR A 431 6.72 -25.60 8.91
CA THR A 431 7.16 -26.99 8.68
C THR A 431 6.63 -27.96 9.75
N ALA A 432 6.14 -27.45 10.88
CA ALA A 432 5.56 -28.27 11.95
C ALA A 432 4.08 -28.59 11.70
N SER A 433 3.35 -27.74 10.94
CA SER A 433 1.94 -27.99 10.69
C SER A 433 1.71 -29.27 9.87
N LEU A 434 0.65 -30.01 10.19
CA LEU A 434 0.32 -31.28 9.56
C LEU A 434 0.09 -31.14 8.05
N LEU A 435 -0.67 -30.13 7.64
CA LEU A 435 -1.06 -29.89 6.24
C LEU A 435 -0.09 -28.98 5.49
N LYS A 436 0.93 -28.42 6.15
CA LYS A 436 1.86 -27.44 5.54
C LYS A 436 1.17 -26.30 4.82
N ASN A 437 0.08 -25.80 5.41
CA ASN A 437 -0.82 -24.79 4.84
C ASN A 437 -0.88 -23.50 5.69
N GLN A 438 0.13 -23.25 6.48
CA GLN A 438 0.25 -22.08 7.34
C GLN A 438 1.65 -21.48 7.23
N PHE A 439 1.76 -20.21 7.59
CA PHE A 439 3.03 -19.50 7.59
C PHE A 439 3.38 -19.00 8.99
N ASP A 440 4.61 -19.22 9.36
CA ASP A 440 5.21 -18.64 10.56
C ASP A 440 5.78 -17.25 10.25
N VAL A 441 5.92 -16.44 11.29
CA VAL A 441 6.55 -15.12 11.22
C VAL A 441 7.95 -15.24 11.83
N VAL A 442 8.96 -15.10 11.01
CA VAL A 442 10.36 -15.14 11.41
C VAL A 442 11.00 -13.76 11.26
N TYR A 443 11.95 -13.43 12.12
CA TYR A 443 12.56 -12.10 12.13
C TYR A 443 14.05 -12.18 11.73
N ALA A 444 14.45 -11.40 10.73
CA ALA A 444 15.85 -11.14 10.46
C ALA A 444 16.39 -10.12 11.46
N THR A 445 17.38 -10.52 12.27
CA THR A 445 17.96 -9.70 13.33
C THR A 445 18.60 -8.43 12.78
N LYS A 446 19.35 -8.54 11.68
CA LYS A 446 19.99 -7.44 10.98
C LYS A 446 20.03 -7.69 9.49
N GLY A 447 19.80 -6.66 8.73
CA GLY A 447 19.90 -6.73 7.27
C GLY A 447 19.87 -5.36 6.64
N THR A 448 20.21 -5.32 5.38
CA THR A 448 20.00 -4.17 4.53
C THR A 448 18.94 -4.47 3.49
N GLU A 449 18.22 -3.47 3.14
CA GLU A 449 17.08 -3.53 2.25
C GLU A 449 17.23 -2.45 1.19
N LEU A 450 17.12 -2.85 -0.08
CA LEU A 450 17.17 -1.99 -1.26
C LEU A 450 15.81 -1.99 -1.93
N ASP A 451 15.26 -0.80 -2.17
CA ASP A 451 13.99 -0.62 -2.87
C ASP A 451 14.14 0.49 -3.92
N VAL A 452 13.87 0.15 -5.16
CA VAL A 452 13.86 1.10 -6.27
C VAL A 452 12.46 1.11 -6.87
N ASN A 453 11.87 2.30 -6.96
CA ASN A 453 10.53 2.48 -7.52
C ASN A 453 10.59 3.44 -8.69
N ALA A 454 9.92 3.09 -9.78
CA ALA A 454 9.74 3.92 -10.95
C ALA A 454 8.26 3.98 -11.32
N ASN A 455 7.71 5.19 -11.36
CA ASN A 455 6.33 5.44 -11.71
C ASN A 455 6.28 6.38 -12.91
N LEU A 456 5.48 6.04 -13.89
CA LEU A 456 5.22 6.83 -15.08
C LEU A 456 3.72 6.94 -15.28
N SER A 457 3.21 8.16 -15.39
CA SER A 457 1.80 8.43 -15.71
C SER A 457 1.74 9.28 -16.96
N TRP A 458 0.99 8.86 -17.94
CA TRP A 458 0.95 9.46 -19.26
C TRP A 458 -0.47 9.50 -19.83
N GLU A 459 -0.91 10.69 -20.23
CA GLU A 459 -2.04 10.84 -21.15
C GLU A 459 -1.53 10.79 -22.59
N ALA A 460 -1.41 9.56 -23.14
CA ALA A 460 -0.78 9.30 -24.44
C ALA A 460 -1.46 10.03 -25.61
N ILE A 461 -2.78 9.98 -25.60
CA ILE A 461 -3.67 10.77 -26.46
C ILE A 461 -4.83 11.26 -25.59
N ASN A 462 -5.65 12.17 -26.10
CA ASN A 462 -6.79 12.65 -25.35
C ASN A 462 -7.67 11.49 -24.88
N HIS A 463 -7.91 11.44 -23.56
CA HIS A 463 -8.72 10.40 -22.90
C HIS A 463 -8.10 8.97 -22.83
N LEU A 464 -6.83 8.79 -23.21
CA LEU A 464 -6.08 7.56 -22.99
C LEU A 464 -5.05 7.79 -21.89
N TYR A 465 -5.32 7.27 -20.72
CA TYR A 465 -4.46 7.35 -19.55
C TYR A 465 -3.73 6.04 -19.35
N LEU A 466 -2.42 6.12 -19.25
CA LEU A 466 -1.54 4.98 -19.03
C LEU A 466 -0.73 5.21 -17.75
N SER A 467 -0.58 4.19 -16.95
CA SER A 467 0.29 4.19 -15.77
C SER A 467 1.18 2.95 -15.79
N LEU A 468 2.46 3.14 -15.58
CA LEU A 468 3.46 2.09 -15.44
C LEU A 468 4.14 2.25 -14.09
N ASN A 469 4.15 1.19 -13.30
CA ASN A 469 4.82 1.12 -12.02
C ASN A 469 5.82 -0.03 -12.08
N ALA A 470 7.07 0.21 -11.72
CA ALA A 470 8.08 -0.82 -11.60
C ALA A 470 8.75 -0.71 -10.24
N ARG A 471 8.91 -1.82 -9.57
CA ARG A 471 9.58 -1.91 -8.27
C ARG A 471 10.64 -3.00 -8.34
N TYR A 472 11.83 -2.68 -7.89
CA TYR A 472 12.88 -3.64 -7.54
C TYR A 472 13.11 -3.63 -6.05
N HIS A 473 13.07 -4.79 -5.41
CA HIS A 473 13.13 -4.94 -3.97
C HIS A 473 14.04 -6.10 -3.59
N ASP A 474 15.10 -5.83 -2.85
CA ASP A 474 16.06 -6.86 -2.45
C ASP A 474 16.50 -6.70 -0.99
N PHE A 475 16.90 -7.81 -0.39
CA PHE A 475 17.36 -7.89 0.99
C PHE A 475 18.71 -8.58 1.07
N PHE A 476 19.58 -8.07 1.94
CA PHE A 476 20.88 -8.66 2.24
C PHE A 476 20.99 -8.82 3.76
N PHE A 477 21.09 -10.04 4.23
CA PHE A 477 21.18 -10.34 5.65
C PHE A 477 22.64 -10.27 6.11
N LEU A 478 22.88 -9.59 7.25
CA LEU A 478 24.22 -9.34 7.80
C LEU A 478 24.55 -10.29 8.96
N ASP A 479 23.54 -10.85 9.61
CA ASP A 479 23.69 -11.79 10.73
C ASP A 479 22.80 -13.02 10.55
N ASP A 480 23.32 -14.17 10.91
CA ASP A 480 22.68 -15.47 10.70
C ASP A 480 21.86 -15.97 11.91
N TYR A 481 21.82 -15.26 13.04
CA TYR A 481 21.57 -15.87 14.33
C TYR A 481 20.12 -16.13 14.76
N ASP A 482 19.16 -15.22 14.59
CA ASP A 482 17.76 -15.50 14.94
C ASP A 482 17.00 -16.19 13.80
N TRP A 483 17.60 -16.21 12.66
CA TRP A 483 17.18 -16.88 11.44
C TRP A 483 17.79 -18.29 11.33
N PHE A 484 18.53 -18.73 12.35
CA PHE A 484 19.52 -19.81 12.21
C PHE A 484 18.94 -21.19 11.84
N GLU A 485 17.91 -21.67 12.51
CA GLU A 485 17.24 -22.91 12.08
C GLU A 485 16.56 -22.73 10.72
N SER A 486 15.98 -21.57 10.49
CA SER A 486 15.38 -21.19 9.24
C SER A 486 16.41 -20.97 8.12
N ASN A 487 17.58 -20.46 8.45
CA ASN A 487 18.62 -20.16 7.46
C ASN A 487 19.26 -21.44 6.89
N ALA A 488 19.38 -22.49 7.68
CA ALA A 488 19.75 -23.81 7.20
C ALA A 488 18.77 -24.33 6.13
N ILE A 489 17.48 -24.01 6.29
CA ILE A 489 16.43 -24.42 5.35
C ILE A 489 16.35 -23.45 4.16
N THR A 490 16.45 -22.14 4.40
CA THR A 490 16.19 -21.11 3.38
C THR A 490 17.44 -20.67 2.61
N GLY A 491 18.63 -21.03 3.11
CA GLY A 491 19.90 -20.55 2.56
C GLY A 491 20.03 -19.03 2.59
N GLY A 492 19.39 -18.35 3.57
CA GLY A 492 19.40 -16.89 3.71
C GLY A 492 18.62 -16.14 2.63
N LYS A 493 17.67 -16.78 1.96
CA LYS A 493 16.85 -16.13 0.92
C LYS A 493 15.55 -15.57 1.49
N PRO A 494 15.15 -14.34 1.10
CA PRO A 494 13.83 -13.80 1.45
C PRO A 494 12.75 -14.56 0.69
N LEU A 495 11.90 -15.31 1.41
CA LEU A 495 10.87 -16.13 0.80
C LEU A 495 9.63 -15.30 0.47
N TYR A 496 8.91 -15.70 -0.58
CA TYR A 496 7.60 -15.22 -1.00
C TYR A 496 7.53 -13.75 -1.44
N ILE A 497 8.65 -13.06 -1.52
CA ILE A 497 8.74 -11.66 -1.94
C ILE A 497 9.36 -11.60 -3.34
N PRO A 498 8.60 -11.16 -4.37
CA PRO A 498 9.17 -10.92 -5.69
C PRO A 498 10.22 -9.80 -5.64
N ARG A 499 11.38 -10.02 -6.23
CA ARG A 499 12.38 -8.95 -6.38
C ARG A 499 11.96 -7.91 -7.39
N TRP A 500 11.22 -8.31 -8.41
CA TRP A 500 10.68 -7.42 -9.44
C TRP A 500 9.16 -7.48 -9.44
N GLU A 501 8.55 -6.32 -9.35
CA GLU A 501 7.12 -6.14 -9.57
C GLU A 501 6.92 -5.08 -10.64
N ILE A 502 6.14 -5.41 -11.67
CA ILE A 502 5.78 -4.48 -12.73
C ILE A 502 4.25 -4.44 -12.82
N GLY A 503 3.70 -3.24 -12.70
CA GLY A 503 2.28 -2.97 -12.84
C GLY A 503 2.03 -2.05 -14.02
N PHE A 504 1.04 -2.38 -14.83
CA PHE A 504 0.54 -1.55 -15.91
C PHE A 504 -0.96 -1.34 -15.75
N GLU A 505 -1.40 -0.12 -15.97
CA GLU A 505 -2.80 0.26 -16.00
C GLU A 505 -3.07 1.16 -17.19
N GLY A 506 -4.13 0.86 -17.90
CA GLY A 506 -4.62 1.64 -19.01
C GLY A 506 -6.10 1.95 -18.86
N LYS A 507 -6.50 3.18 -19.16
CA LYS A 507 -7.89 3.60 -19.21
C LYS A 507 -8.12 4.43 -20.45
N TYR A 508 -9.07 4.01 -21.27
CA TYR A 508 -9.49 4.75 -22.45
C TYR A 508 -10.97 5.11 -22.38
N ILE A 509 -11.28 6.37 -22.60
CA ILE A 509 -12.65 6.89 -22.57
C ILE A 509 -13.02 7.28 -24.01
N TRP A 510 -13.94 6.53 -24.60
CA TRP A 510 -14.39 6.75 -25.95
C TRP A 510 -15.80 7.36 -25.96
N GLN A 511 -15.95 8.44 -26.73
CA GLN A 511 -17.22 9.21 -26.88
C GLN A 511 -17.89 9.58 -25.56
N SER A 512 -17.13 9.70 -24.45
CA SER A 512 -17.65 9.96 -23.10
C SER A 512 -18.72 8.97 -22.61
N ARG A 513 -18.85 7.82 -23.27
CA ARG A 513 -19.86 6.80 -22.95
C ARG A 513 -19.25 5.43 -22.70
N TYR A 514 -18.14 5.12 -23.35
CA TYR A 514 -17.48 3.82 -23.27
C TYR A 514 -16.15 3.97 -22.55
N ILE A 515 -15.97 3.21 -21.50
CA ILE A 515 -14.72 3.21 -20.71
C ILE A 515 -14.13 1.81 -20.83
N PHE A 516 -12.90 1.75 -21.32
CA PHE A 516 -12.11 0.53 -21.41
C PHE A 516 -11.00 0.64 -20.38
N THR A 517 -10.81 -0.40 -19.58
CA THR A 517 -9.71 -0.51 -18.63
C THR A 517 -8.91 -1.78 -18.90
N ALA A 518 -7.61 -1.71 -18.72
CA ALA A 518 -6.72 -2.86 -18.77
C ALA A 518 -5.73 -2.75 -17.62
N ASN A 519 -5.46 -3.85 -16.96
CA ASN A 519 -4.45 -3.93 -15.92
C ASN A 519 -3.59 -5.18 -16.10
N ALA A 520 -2.33 -5.06 -15.74
CA ALA A 520 -1.40 -6.17 -15.69
C ALA A 520 -0.49 -6.02 -14.47
N LYS A 521 -0.28 -7.09 -13.73
CA LYS A 521 0.70 -7.16 -12.66
C LYS A 521 1.57 -8.40 -12.86
N VAL A 522 2.87 -8.19 -12.82
CA VAL A 522 3.87 -9.25 -12.97
C VAL A 522 4.84 -9.17 -11.81
N GLY A 523 4.99 -10.27 -11.06
CA GLY A 523 6.00 -10.41 -9.99
C GLY A 523 6.88 -11.61 -10.29
N PHE A 524 8.19 -11.42 -10.28
CA PHE A 524 9.15 -12.48 -10.59
C PHE A 524 10.47 -12.33 -9.82
N ASN A 525 11.34 -13.31 -9.95
CA ASN A 525 12.56 -13.51 -9.16
C ASN A 525 12.22 -13.65 -7.67
N ARG A 526 11.33 -14.60 -7.38
CA ARG A 526 10.81 -14.90 -6.05
C ARG A 526 11.31 -16.27 -5.60
N TRP A 527 11.76 -16.33 -4.37
CA TRP A 527 12.12 -17.59 -3.71
C TRP A 527 10.91 -18.15 -2.94
N ALA A 528 10.78 -19.45 -2.90
CA ALA A 528 9.78 -20.13 -2.09
C ALA A 528 10.34 -21.43 -1.51
N LEU A 529 9.87 -21.78 -0.34
CA LEU A 529 10.14 -23.09 0.28
C LEU A 529 9.12 -24.09 -0.29
N VAL A 530 9.63 -25.13 -0.93
CA VAL A 530 8.85 -26.16 -1.61
C VAL A 530 9.01 -27.46 -0.86
N PRO A 531 7.97 -27.96 -0.20
CA PRO A 531 8.01 -29.30 0.40
C PRO A 531 7.92 -30.39 -0.67
N THR A 532 8.72 -31.42 -0.55
CA THR A 532 8.76 -32.58 -1.43
C THR A 532 8.81 -33.87 -0.62
N VAL A 533 8.10 -34.89 -1.08
CA VAL A 533 8.17 -36.20 -0.44
C VAL A 533 9.40 -36.93 -0.95
N SER A 534 10.32 -37.28 -0.07
CA SER A 534 11.55 -37.97 -0.38
C SER A 534 11.82 -39.14 0.57
N PRO A 535 12.60 -40.14 0.19
CA PRO A 535 13.07 -41.18 1.11
C PRO A 535 13.84 -40.56 2.29
N VAL A 536 13.61 -41.09 3.48
CA VAL A 536 14.41 -40.76 4.66
C VAL A 536 15.67 -41.56 4.64
N TYR A 537 16.82 -40.93 4.82
CA TYR A 537 18.12 -41.57 4.91
C TYR A 537 18.66 -41.51 6.33
N TYR A 538 19.45 -42.54 6.72
CA TYR A 538 20.26 -42.49 7.92
C TYR A 538 21.71 -42.84 7.56
N THR A 539 22.64 -42.34 8.33
CA THR A 539 24.06 -42.66 8.13
C THR A 539 24.38 -43.93 8.91
N ASP A 540 24.84 -44.95 8.22
CA ASP A 540 25.24 -46.22 8.84
C ASP A 540 26.61 -46.08 9.57
N GLU A 541 27.06 -47.17 10.22
CA GLU A 541 28.35 -47.18 10.94
C GLU A 541 29.56 -46.97 10.03
N SER A 542 29.40 -47.15 8.73
CA SER A 542 30.46 -46.93 7.73
C SER A 542 30.48 -45.48 7.21
N GLY A 543 29.54 -44.62 7.64
CA GLY A 543 29.41 -43.25 7.17
C GLY A 543 28.66 -43.13 5.84
N THR A 544 27.98 -44.22 5.39
CA THR A 544 27.19 -44.23 4.14
C THR A 544 25.74 -43.86 4.42
N GLU A 545 25.16 -43.00 3.60
CA GLU A 545 23.73 -42.71 3.65
C GLU A 545 22.90 -43.84 3.06
N VAL A 546 22.09 -44.51 3.88
CA VAL A 546 21.26 -45.63 3.51
C VAL A 546 19.80 -45.26 3.74
N PRO A 547 18.85 -45.59 2.81
CA PRO A 547 17.45 -45.30 3.01
C PRO A 547 16.91 -46.12 4.18
N LEU A 548 16.17 -45.47 5.06
CA LEU A 548 15.40 -46.12 6.10
C LEU A 548 14.26 -46.91 5.45
N LEU A 549 14.19 -48.24 5.74
CA LEU A 549 13.17 -49.10 5.19
C LEU A 549 12.08 -49.41 6.23
N ASP A 550 10.82 -49.54 5.75
CA ASP A 550 9.69 -50.01 6.54
C ASP A 550 9.74 -51.54 6.75
N GLU A 551 8.80 -52.08 7.49
CA GLU A 551 8.67 -53.53 7.75
C GLU A 551 8.50 -54.37 6.47
N ASN A 552 8.10 -53.75 5.35
CA ASN A 552 7.91 -54.38 4.05
C ASN A 552 9.14 -54.19 3.11
N GLY A 553 10.21 -53.56 3.58
CA GLY A 553 11.39 -53.28 2.79
C GLY A 553 11.29 -52.09 1.84
N ASN A 554 10.25 -51.24 1.95
CA ASN A 554 10.12 -50.04 1.15
C ASN A 554 10.78 -48.85 1.85
N PRO A 555 11.35 -47.89 1.11
CA PRO A 555 11.90 -46.68 1.70
C PRO A 555 10.81 -45.88 2.46
N VAL A 556 11.08 -45.61 3.74
CA VAL A 556 10.27 -44.72 4.54
C VAL A 556 10.32 -43.33 3.91
N LYS A 557 9.18 -42.72 3.67
CA LYS A 557 9.07 -41.38 3.05
C LYS A 557 8.92 -40.30 4.11
N GLY A 558 9.72 -39.27 3.96
CA GLY A 558 9.64 -38.04 4.76
C GLY A 558 9.36 -36.82 3.89
N ILE A 559 9.26 -35.67 4.51
CA ILE A 559 9.12 -34.39 3.80
C ILE A 559 10.45 -33.68 3.85
N ALA A 560 11.06 -33.46 2.68
CA ALA A 560 12.20 -32.57 2.49
C ALA A 560 11.72 -31.19 2.03
N TYR A 561 12.54 -30.19 2.26
CA TYR A 561 12.23 -28.80 1.89
C TYR A 561 13.32 -28.25 0.99
N ASN A 562 12.94 -27.82 -0.21
CA ASN A 562 13.83 -27.21 -1.18
C ASN A 562 13.52 -25.72 -1.34
N VAL A 563 14.56 -24.92 -1.44
CA VAL A 563 14.41 -23.48 -1.75
C VAL A 563 14.52 -23.30 -3.26
N GLU A 564 13.40 -22.97 -3.88
CA GLU A 564 13.30 -22.81 -5.32
C GLU A 564 13.03 -21.36 -5.72
N ASN A 565 13.47 -20.99 -6.93
CA ASN A 565 13.24 -19.68 -7.51
C ASN A 565 12.42 -19.81 -8.80
N ASP A 566 11.55 -18.85 -9.08
CA ASP A 566 10.61 -18.90 -10.22
C ASP A 566 11.27 -18.66 -11.59
N ILE A 567 12.49 -18.12 -11.64
CA ILE A 567 13.22 -17.88 -12.90
C ILE A 567 14.48 -18.72 -13.05
N HIS A 568 15.01 -19.30 -11.96
CA HIS A 568 16.17 -20.16 -11.99
C HIS A 568 15.76 -21.63 -12.08
N ARG A 569 16.62 -22.45 -12.67
CA ARG A 569 16.48 -23.91 -12.58
C ARG A 569 16.99 -24.37 -11.23
N ASN A 570 16.49 -25.50 -10.77
CA ASN A 570 17.02 -26.18 -9.59
C ASN A 570 18.47 -26.62 -9.80
N PRO A 571 19.25 -26.85 -8.74
CA PRO A 571 20.66 -27.35 -8.87
C PRO A 571 20.77 -28.55 -9.78
N ASP A 572 19.78 -29.44 -9.82
CA ASP A 572 19.73 -30.64 -10.67
C ASP A 572 19.35 -30.34 -12.13
N GLY A 573 19.17 -29.06 -12.50
CA GLY A 573 18.83 -28.62 -13.86
C GLY A 573 17.36 -28.75 -14.21
N GLU A 574 16.50 -29.21 -13.31
CA GLU A 574 15.07 -29.31 -13.48
C GLU A 574 14.39 -27.93 -13.41
N LYS A 575 13.21 -27.85 -14.02
CA LYS A 575 12.39 -26.63 -13.94
C LYS A 575 11.80 -26.50 -12.54
N SER A 576 11.95 -25.32 -11.93
CA SER A 576 11.31 -24.99 -10.66
C SER A 576 9.78 -25.18 -10.72
N SER A 577 9.24 -25.69 -9.64
CA SER A 577 7.80 -25.79 -9.40
C SER A 577 7.17 -24.41 -9.11
N VAL A 578 7.98 -23.48 -8.60
CA VAL A 578 7.59 -22.07 -8.37
C VAL A 578 7.45 -21.37 -9.71
N LYS A 579 6.39 -20.57 -9.85
CA LYS A 579 6.10 -19.81 -11.09
C LYS A 579 6.01 -18.32 -10.80
N PRO A 580 6.34 -17.44 -11.77
CA PRO A 580 6.10 -16.02 -11.65
C PRO A 580 4.63 -15.71 -11.36
N VAL A 581 4.39 -14.68 -10.57
CA VAL A 581 3.03 -14.20 -10.30
C VAL A 581 2.59 -13.32 -11.44
N LEU A 582 1.54 -13.71 -12.15
CA LEU A 582 0.98 -12.98 -13.28
C LEU A 582 -0.50 -12.72 -13.03
N ASN A 583 -0.94 -11.50 -13.27
CA ASN A 583 -2.36 -11.16 -13.24
C ASN A 583 -2.66 -10.17 -14.36
N PHE A 584 -3.60 -10.52 -15.22
CA PHE A 584 -4.07 -9.68 -16.32
C PHE A 584 -5.58 -9.52 -16.22
N GLY A 585 -6.06 -8.30 -16.37
CA GLY A 585 -7.48 -8.00 -16.35
C GLY A 585 -7.86 -6.96 -17.37
N VAL A 586 -9.09 -7.03 -17.85
CA VAL A 586 -9.73 -6.02 -18.68
C VAL A 586 -11.11 -5.69 -18.13
N GLY A 587 -11.50 -4.44 -18.28
CA GLY A 587 -12.81 -3.96 -17.88
C GLY A 587 -13.44 -3.12 -18.98
N PHE A 588 -14.74 -3.17 -19.04
CA PHE A 588 -15.56 -2.37 -19.94
C PHE A 588 -16.73 -1.78 -19.17
N GLU A 589 -16.98 -0.49 -19.38
CA GLU A 589 -18.14 0.19 -18.82
C GLU A 589 -18.88 0.95 -19.93
N TYR A 590 -20.20 0.85 -19.91
CA TYR A 590 -21.09 1.55 -20.81
C TYR A 590 -22.06 2.43 -20.05
N LEU A 591 -21.96 3.75 -20.23
CA LEU A 591 -22.87 4.73 -19.65
C LEU A 591 -24.18 4.73 -20.44
N ILE A 592 -25.15 3.94 -20.00
CA ILE A 592 -26.49 3.84 -20.61
C ILE A 592 -27.19 5.19 -20.50
N THR A 593 -27.19 5.75 -19.31
CA THR A 593 -27.68 7.09 -19.00
C THR A 593 -26.68 7.81 -18.09
N LYS A 594 -26.96 9.07 -17.74
CA LYS A 594 -26.14 9.78 -16.73
C LYS A 594 -26.17 9.13 -15.35
N GLN A 595 -27.15 8.29 -15.06
CA GLN A 595 -27.34 7.63 -13.78
C GLN A 595 -27.00 6.13 -13.82
N PHE A 596 -27.20 5.47 -14.94
CA PHE A 596 -27.01 4.03 -15.09
C PHE A 596 -25.80 3.71 -15.96
N THR A 597 -24.92 2.90 -15.42
CA THR A 597 -23.77 2.35 -16.12
C THR A 597 -23.79 0.82 -16.02
N ALA A 598 -23.68 0.13 -17.13
CA ALA A 598 -23.40 -1.31 -17.15
C ALA A 598 -21.90 -1.51 -17.18
N PHE A 599 -21.39 -2.55 -16.50
CA PHE A 599 -19.99 -2.91 -16.52
C PHE A 599 -19.77 -4.41 -16.68
N ALA A 600 -18.62 -4.75 -17.24
CA ALA A 600 -18.11 -6.11 -17.34
C ALA A 600 -16.60 -6.09 -17.07
N ASN A 601 -16.14 -6.92 -16.13
CA ASN A 601 -14.73 -7.06 -15.79
C ASN A 601 -14.32 -8.52 -15.96
N ILE A 602 -13.17 -8.74 -16.58
CA ILE A 602 -12.55 -10.05 -16.71
C ILE A 602 -11.20 -9.98 -16.02
N ASN A 603 -11.02 -10.77 -14.99
CA ASN A 603 -9.78 -10.84 -14.21
C ASN A 603 -9.10 -12.19 -14.42
N ASN A 604 -7.79 -12.22 -14.20
CA ASN A 604 -6.94 -13.39 -14.37
C ASN A 604 -7.09 -14.02 -15.76
N ILE A 605 -7.00 -13.21 -16.81
CA ILE A 605 -6.98 -13.66 -18.21
C ILE A 605 -5.76 -14.55 -18.41
N GLY A 606 -5.95 -15.74 -19.00
CA GLY A 606 -4.90 -16.75 -19.16
C GLY A 606 -4.80 -17.74 -17.98
N CYS A 607 -5.72 -17.66 -17.01
CA CYS A 607 -5.84 -18.62 -15.91
C CYS A 607 -4.52 -18.86 -15.18
N GLN A 608 -3.82 -17.79 -14.82
CA GLN A 608 -2.58 -17.87 -14.06
C GLN A 608 -2.88 -18.29 -12.62
N TYR A 609 -2.15 -19.31 -12.14
CA TYR A 609 -2.43 -19.90 -10.83
C TYR A 609 -1.47 -19.48 -9.71
N ALA A 610 -0.28 -19.00 -10.08
CA ALA A 610 0.73 -18.62 -9.08
C ALA A 610 0.30 -17.40 -8.27
N THR A 611 0.47 -17.48 -6.95
CA THR A 611 0.34 -16.36 -6.01
C THR A 611 1.68 -16.09 -5.35
N ASN A 612 1.77 -15.09 -4.49
CA ASN A 612 2.97 -14.84 -3.71
C ASN A 612 3.31 -16.04 -2.81
N TYR A 613 2.32 -16.69 -2.23
CA TYR A 613 2.47 -17.78 -1.29
C TYR A 613 2.37 -19.13 -2.00
N TYR A 614 3.49 -19.85 -2.06
CA TYR A 614 3.54 -21.16 -2.71
C TYR A 614 2.55 -22.13 -2.05
N GLY A 615 1.81 -22.87 -2.87
CA GLY A 615 0.75 -23.77 -2.41
C GLY A 615 -0.65 -23.14 -2.36
N PHE A 616 -0.78 -21.84 -2.32
CA PHE A 616 -2.04 -21.11 -2.37
C PHE A 616 -2.30 -20.62 -3.80
N ASN A 617 -2.80 -21.49 -4.64
CA ASN A 617 -3.04 -21.17 -6.04
C ASN A 617 -4.22 -20.20 -6.21
N ASN A 618 -4.13 -19.37 -7.23
CA ASN A 618 -5.18 -18.43 -7.61
C ASN A 618 -6.42 -19.18 -8.15
N PHE A 619 -7.56 -18.49 -8.12
CA PHE A 619 -8.83 -18.96 -8.67
C PHE A 619 -8.93 -18.59 -10.14
N GLY A 620 -8.96 -19.47 -11.06
CA GLY A 620 -9.12 -19.30 -12.50
C GLY A 620 -9.53 -17.92 -13.05
N ILE A 621 -10.02 -17.91 -14.26
CA ILE A 621 -10.60 -16.70 -14.84
C ILE A 621 -11.86 -16.28 -14.08
N ASN A 622 -11.97 -14.99 -13.76
CA ASN A 622 -13.13 -14.43 -13.10
C ASN A 622 -13.77 -13.38 -14.01
N VAL A 623 -15.06 -13.57 -14.29
CA VAL A 623 -15.84 -12.63 -15.11
C VAL A 623 -16.97 -12.08 -14.26
N ILE A 624 -17.03 -10.77 -14.08
CA ILE A 624 -18.07 -10.09 -13.29
C ILE A 624 -18.81 -9.12 -14.20
N VAL A 625 -20.12 -9.22 -14.23
CA VAL A 625 -21.01 -8.27 -14.92
C VAL A 625 -21.96 -7.63 -13.93
N GLY A 626 -22.33 -6.39 -14.18
CA GLY A 626 -23.21 -5.70 -13.27
C GLY A 626 -23.65 -4.32 -13.73
N VAL A 627 -24.28 -3.62 -12.81
CA VAL A 627 -24.77 -2.27 -13.04
C VAL A 627 -24.37 -1.34 -11.89
N THR A 628 -24.14 -0.09 -12.23
CA THR A 628 -23.94 1.01 -11.27
C THR A 628 -25.06 2.00 -11.43
N TYR A 629 -25.70 2.36 -10.33
CA TYR A 629 -26.71 3.43 -10.28
C TYR A 629 -26.17 4.60 -9.47
N SER A 630 -26.09 5.77 -10.09
CA SER A 630 -25.58 7.00 -9.50
C SER A 630 -26.72 7.98 -9.23
N PHE A 631 -26.77 8.54 -8.01
CA PHE A 631 -27.89 9.39 -7.54
C PHE A 631 -27.42 10.52 -6.62
N GLY A 632 -28.34 11.38 -6.19
CA GLY A 632 -28.04 12.50 -5.29
C GLY A 632 -27.49 13.73 -6.00
N ASN A 633 -28.13 14.10 -7.07
CA ASN A 633 -27.78 15.25 -7.90
C ASN A 633 -28.09 16.57 -7.16
N GLU A 634 -27.08 17.37 -6.78
CA GLU A 634 -27.27 18.74 -6.29
C GLU A 634 -26.71 19.74 -7.27
N ALA A 635 -27.55 20.70 -7.63
CA ALA A 635 -27.06 21.93 -8.24
C ALA A 635 -26.24 22.70 -7.21
N ILE A 636 -24.99 23.00 -7.51
CA ILE A 636 -24.19 23.92 -6.69
C ILE A 636 -24.92 25.28 -6.76
N LYS A 637 -25.55 25.69 -5.67
CA LYS A 637 -26.10 27.03 -5.60
C LYS A 637 -24.98 28.04 -5.80
N PRO A 638 -25.05 28.94 -6.76
CA PRO A 638 -24.03 29.97 -6.89
C PRO A 638 -23.96 30.73 -5.56
N LEU A 639 -22.76 30.94 -5.04
CA LEU A 639 -22.58 31.84 -3.91
C LEU A 639 -23.21 33.15 -4.26
N ARG A 640 -24.30 33.50 -3.56
CA ARG A 640 -24.89 34.84 -3.67
C ARG A 640 -23.77 35.81 -3.29
N LYS A 641 -23.21 36.53 -4.27
CA LYS A 641 -22.45 37.74 -4.00
C LYS A 641 -23.37 38.60 -3.16
N LYS A 642 -22.99 38.90 -1.91
CA LYS A 642 -23.60 40.00 -1.18
C LYS A 642 -23.39 41.21 -2.08
N THR A 643 -24.47 41.67 -2.68
CA THR A 643 -24.49 42.97 -3.31
C THR A 643 -24.06 43.96 -2.24
N SER A 644 -22.87 44.54 -2.42
CA SER A 644 -22.45 45.68 -1.63
C SER A 644 -23.57 46.73 -1.75
N ALA A 645 -24.15 47.11 -0.62
CA ALA A 645 -25.05 48.22 -0.55
C ALA A 645 -24.33 49.43 -1.16
N THR A 646 -24.90 49.99 -2.21
CA THR A 646 -24.52 51.28 -2.76
C THR A 646 -24.56 52.31 -1.64
N PRO A 647 -23.50 53.09 -1.40
CA PRO A 647 -23.61 54.21 -0.47
C PRO A 647 -24.62 55.20 -1.05
N LYS A 648 -25.66 55.53 -0.29
CA LYS A 648 -26.48 56.71 -0.58
C LYS A 648 -25.66 57.92 -0.20
N TYR A 649 -25.42 58.78 -1.19
CA TYR A 649 -24.96 60.17 -0.96
C TYR A 649 -26.06 61.00 -0.31
#